data_42ef0f2df8ea584394013d42c80b73b1
#
_entry.id   42ef0f2df8ea584394013d42c80b73b1
#
_cell.length_a   1.000
_cell.length_b   1.000
_cell.length_c   1.000
_cell.angle_alpha   90.00
_cell.angle_beta   90.00
_cell.angle_gamma   90.00
#
_symmetry.space_group_name_H-M   'P 1'
#
loop_
_entity.id
_entity.type
_entity.pdbx_description
1 polymer ?
#
loop_
_entity_poly.entity_id
_entity_poly.type
_entity_poly.pdbx_seq_one_letter_code
_entity_poly.pdbx_strand_id
1 'polypeptide(L)'
;MNEEKNGRSVDYQEEYEKEHLRCADLAGRVADLEAKCEDLDFKLKRIKNNPIWKASAPARKAMHFCIRQYGRVKNCGNLRGILAKIRYKQREKEAMKRYGTDSFPSPEEAEKQRNTQFPRMVKISILVPLFNTPENFLREMIESVTAQTYENWELCLADGSDQEHAYVAEVVKEYEKQDGRGRIVYKKLSKNGGISENTNECLKLATGEYIGLFDHDDLLHPTVLFEYVKAINEKNADYLYCDETTFKSGDLNKMLTMHFKPDFAIDNLRANNYICHFSVFDRKLLDGTELFRSRFDGSQDHDMILRLTDRAQNIVHIPKLLYYWRSHPGSTAAGLSAKPYTVAAAKGAVADHLRRHGFEHFQITSTRAFDTIFKIRYQILGSPLISIIIANKDHVEDLSRCVSSVLEKSTYENYEIIIVENNSQDAKTFAYYEELQANEKIRVITYEGAFNYSAVNNLGVSKARGEYVLLLNNDTQVITVNWMEELLMYAQREDVGAVGAKLYYGDKTIQHAGVVLGLGAHRTAGHSHYGQHRDNLGYMGRLCYAQNVSAVTGACLLVKKELFLEVGGLDEGFAVSLNDVDFCIKLRQKGYLNVFTPFAELYHFESRSRGLDDQGEKAERYNRESEKFREKWKEVLEAGDPYYNPNFSLDRSDFSLKI
;
A
#
# COMPACT_ATOMS: atom_id res chain seq x y z
N MET A 1 -6.21 -61.80 -9.52
CA MET A 1 -5.87 -60.41 -9.97
C MET A 1 -7.14 -59.69 -10.36
N ASN A 2 -8.09 -59.48 -9.44
CA ASN A 2 -9.37 -58.79 -9.71
C ASN A 2 -10.11 -58.34 -8.42
N GLU A 3 -9.42 -57.86 -7.39
CA GLU A 3 -10.10 -57.39 -6.15
C GLU A 3 -9.59 -56.02 -5.62
N GLU A 4 -8.65 -55.32 -6.28
CA GLU A 4 -8.11 -54.07 -5.76
C GLU A 4 -8.62 -52.77 -6.45
N LYS A 5 -9.64 -52.86 -7.33
CA LYS A 5 -10.12 -51.64 -8.04
C LYS A 5 -11.39 -51.00 -7.48
N ASN A 6 -12.06 -51.60 -6.50
CA ASN A 6 -13.35 -51.09 -5.99
C ASN A 6 -13.27 -50.23 -4.71
N GLY A 7 -12.14 -50.17 -4.02
CA GLY A 7 -12.01 -49.41 -2.78
C GLY A 7 -11.83 -47.91 -2.92
N ARG A 8 -11.29 -47.44 -4.05
CA ARG A 8 -11.00 -45.98 -4.25
C ARG A 8 -12.16 -45.17 -4.84
N SER A 9 -13.13 -45.78 -5.49
CA SER A 9 -14.23 -45.01 -6.10
C SER A 9 -15.33 -44.65 -5.10
N VAL A 10 -15.45 -45.38 -3.99
CA VAL A 10 -16.46 -45.12 -2.95
C VAL A 10 -16.06 -43.90 -2.10
N ASP A 11 -14.78 -43.70 -1.88
CA ASP A 11 -14.25 -42.61 -1.04
C ASP A 11 -14.45 -41.22 -1.69
N TYR A 12 -14.23 -41.10 -3.00
CA TYR A 12 -14.45 -39.87 -3.76
C TYR A 12 -15.91 -39.44 -3.84
N GLN A 13 -16.85 -40.37 -3.84
CA GLN A 13 -18.26 -40.07 -3.93
C GLN A 13 -18.82 -39.57 -2.59
N GLU A 14 -18.33 -40.11 -1.49
CA GLU A 14 -18.69 -39.71 -0.13
C GLU A 14 -18.09 -38.32 0.21
N GLU A 15 -16.89 -38.03 -0.25
CA GLU A 15 -16.23 -36.74 -0.10
C GLU A 15 -16.92 -35.65 -0.97
N TYR A 16 -17.32 -35.98 -2.20
CA TYR A 16 -18.09 -35.11 -3.07
C TYR A 16 -19.48 -34.79 -2.49
N GLU A 17 -20.18 -35.78 -1.93
CA GLU A 17 -21.47 -35.53 -1.27
C GLU A 17 -21.35 -34.69 -0.01
N LYS A 18 -20.28 -34.84 0.79
CA LYS A 18 -19.98 -34.00 1.95
C LYS A 18 -19.68 -32.56 1.55
N GLU A 19 -18.88 -32.35 0.49
CA GLU A 19 -18.61 -31.01 -0.02
C GLU A 19 -19.86 -30.35 -0.64
N HIS A 20 -20.69 -31.12 -1.35
CA HIS A 20 -21.94 -30.61 -1.91
C HIS A 20 -22.94 -30.20 -0.82
N LEU A 21 -23.04 -30.94 0.26
CA LEU A 21 -23.85 -30.59 1.44
C LEU A 21 -23.29 -29.34 2.15
N ARG A 22 -21.97 -29.22 2.24
CA ARG A 22 -21.30 -28.04 2.83
C ARG A 22 -21.49 -26.78 1.97
N CYS A 23 -21.45 -26.90 0.64
CA CYS A 23 -21.77 -25.83 -0.29
C CYS A 23 -23.25 -25.40 -0.20
N ALA A 24 -24.17 -26.36 -0.04
CA ALA A 24 -25.60 -26.06 0.12
C ALA A 24 -25.89 -25.34 1.45
N ASP A 25 -25.24 -25.74 2.56
CA ASP A 25 -25.31 -25.04 3.86
C ASP A 25 -24.77 -23.62 3.79
N LEU A 26 -23.60 -23.44 3.14
CA LEU A 26 -23.00 -22.13 2.94
C LEU A 26 -23.89 -21.23 2.05
N ALA A 27 -24.50 -21.77 0.99
CA ALA A 27 -25.43 -21.05 0.16
C ALA A 27 -26.68 -20.61 0.94
N GLY A 28 -27.22 -21.49 1.81
CA GLY A 28 -28.32 -21.16 2.71
C GLY A 28 -27.94 -20.04 3.69
N ARG A 29 -26.75 -20.08 4.28
CA ARG A 29 -26.25 -19.03 5.18
C ARG A 29 -26.00 -17.71 4.47
N VAL A 30 -25.57 -17.72 3.22
CA VAL A 30 -25.42 -16.52 2.40
C VAL A 30 -26.79 -15.90 2.12
N ALA A 31 -27.77 -16.69 1.71
CA ALA A 31 -29.15 -16.21 1.48
C ALA A 31 -29.80 -15.63 2.75
N ASP A 32 -29.57 -16.25 3.92
CA ASP A 32 -30.01 -15.73 5.22
C ASP A 32 -29.35 -14.40 5.59
N LEU A 33 -28.07 -14.25 5.29
CA LEU A 33 -27.34 -12.99 5.52
C LEU A 33 -27.77 -11.89 4.56
N GLU A 34 -28.01 -12.21 3.31
CA GLU A 34 -28.55 -11.28 2.30
C GLU A 34 -29.92 -10.77 2.70
N ALA A 35 -30.84 -11.68 3.10
CA ALA A 35 -32.16 -11.31 3.61
C ALA A 35 -32.09 -10.41 4.87
N LYS A 36 -31.14 -10.66 5.78
CA LYS A 36 -30.89 -9.80 6.94
C LYS A 36 -30.34 -8.44 6.55
N CYS A 37 -29.47 -8.37 5.55
CA CYS A 37 -28.95 -7.12 5.02
C CYS A 37 -30.06 -6.29 4.37
N GLU A 38 -30.96 -6.91 3.59
CA GLU A 38 -32.10 -6.23 2.98
C GLU A 38 -33.08 -5.68 4.03
N ASP A 39 -33.40 -6.49 5.08
CA ASP A 39 -34.23 -6.06 6.19
C ASP A 39 -33.61 -4.87 6.96
N LEU A 40 -32.31 -4.93 7.21
CA LEU A 40 -31.58 -3.82 7.86
C LEU A 40 -31.57 -2.56 6.99
N ASP A 41 -31.37 -2.68 5.67
CA ASP A 41 -31.39 -1.55 4.73
C ASP A 41 -32.80 -0.94 4.63
N PHE A 42 -33.83 -1.78 4.61
CA PHE A 42 -35.23 -1.32 4.67
C PHE A 42 -35.53 -0.56 5.97
N LYS A 43 -35.11 -1.10 7.13
CA LYS A 43 -35.25 -0.43 8.42
C LYS A 43 -34.49 0.89 8.46
N LEU A 44 -33.28 0.93 7.93
CA LEU A 44 -32.46 2.13 7.85
C LEU A 44 -33.09 3.21 6.95
N LYS A 45 -33.61 2.82 5.78
CA LYS A 45 -34.38 3.73 4.89
C LYS A 45 -35.60 4.29 5.57
N ARG A 46 -36.36 3.45 6.30
CA ARG A 46 -37.52 3.87 7.09
C ARG A 46 -37.16 4.89 8.17
N ILE A 47 -36.07 4.65 8.91
CA ILE A 47 -35.55 5.60 9.91
C ILE A 47 -35.14 6.93 9.22
N LYS A 48 -34.35 6.86 8.16
CA LYS A 48 -33.87 8.05 7.43
C LYS A 48 -35.01 8.88 6.81
N ASN A 49 -36.13 8.24 6.44
CA ASN A 49 -37.28 8.91 5.86
C ASN A 49 -38.31 9.44 6.91
N ASN A 50 -38.13 9.07 8.18
CA ASN A 50 -39.00 9.55 9.24
C ASN A 50 -38.90 11.09 9.38
N PRO A 51 -40.03 11.82 9.40
CA PRO A 51 -40.05 13.30 9.53
C PRO A 51 -39.29 13.78 10.77
N ILE A 52 -39.45 13.10 11.92
CA ILE A 52 -38.78 13.44 13.18
C ILE A 52 -37.26 13.26 13.01
N TRP A 53 -36.80 12.21 12.31
CA TRP A 53 -35.39 11.99 12.00
C TRP A 53 -34.83 13.11 11.10
N LYS A 54 -35.59 13.53 10.08
CA LYS A 54 -35.21 14.65 9.20
C LYS A 54 -35.20 15.99 9.95
N ALA A 55 -36.21 16.25 10.76
CA ALA A 55 -36.30 17.47 11.58
C ALA A 55 -35.19 17.57 12.65
N SER A 56 -34.71 16.42 13.18
CA SER A 56 -33.63 16.39 14.18
C SER A 56 -32.20 16.46 13.55
N ALA A 57 -32.08 16.61 12.24
CA ALA A 57 -30.79 16.65 11.57
C ALA A 57 -29.83 17.76 12.09
N PRO A 58 -30.30 19.00 12.36
CA PRO A 58 -29.44 20.04 12.93
C PRO A 58 -28.94 19.68 14.35
N ALA A 59 -29.82 19.13 15.20
CA ALA A 59 -29.48 18.71 16.54
C ALA A 59 -28.48 17.54 16.53
N ARG A 60 -28.64 16.57 15.65
CA ARG A 60 -27.66 15.47 15.46
C ARG A 60 -26.32 15.98 14.96
N LYS A 61 -26.28 16.92 14.00
CA LYS A 61 -25.04 17.55 13.56
C LYS A 61 -24.33 18.28 14.71
N ALA A 62 -25.09 19.03 15.53
CA ALA A 62 -24.55 19.70 16.71
C ALA A 62 -24.03 18.68 17.75
N MET A 63 -24.80 17.64 18.03
CA MET A 63 -24.39 16.57 18.95
C MET A 63 -23.14 15.81 18.45
N HIS A 64 -23.08 15.45 17.18
CA HIS A 64 -21.89 14.85 16.55
C HIS A 64 -20.69 15.79 16.60
N PHE A 65 -20.91 17.08 16.38
CA PHE A 65 -19.87 18.09 16.55
C PHE A 65 -19.38 18.14 18.00
N CYS A 66 -20.27 18.20 18.99
CA CYS A 66 -19.93 18.19 20.40
C CYS A 66 -19.20 16.90 20.82
N ILE A 67 -19.66 15.73 20.39
CA ILE A 67 -18.99 14.44 20.65
C ILE A 67 -17.59 14.41 20.04
N ARG A 68 -17.43 14.89 18.79
CA ARG A 68 -16.11 15.03 18.15
C ARG A 68 -15.20 16.00 18.90
N GLN A 69 -15.74 17.13 19.37
CA GLN A 69 -14.95 18.10 20.16
C GLN A 69 -14.59 17.53 21.53
N TYR A 70 -15.54 16.85 22.21
CA TYR A 70 -15.28 16.18 23.49
C TYR A 70 -14.21 15.08 23.35
N GLY A 71 -14.30 14.24 22.33
CA GLY A 71 -13.26 13.25 22.01
C GLY A 71 -11.90 13.89 21.73
N ARG A 72 -11.89 15.01 21.00
CA ARG A 72 -10.66 15.78 20.74
C ARG A 72 -10.05 16.36 22.02
N VAL A 73 -10.87 16.87 22.91
CA VAL A 73 -10.44 17.43 24.22
C VAL A 73 -9.96 16.31 25.13
N LYS A 74 -10.70 15.20 25.22
CA LYS A 74 -10.32 14.03 26.03
C LYS A 74 -8.98 13.42 25.59
N ASN A 75 -8.74 13.36 24.28
CA ASN A 75 -7.49 12.83 23.70
C ASN A 75 -6.32 13.83 23.73
N CYS A 76 -6.55 15.09 24.16
CA CYS A 76 -5.49 16.10 24.26
C CYS A 76 -4.95 16.27 25.68
N GLY A 77 -5.54 15.61 26.67
CA GLY A 77 -5.08 15.52 28.06
C GLY A 77 -5.00 16.85 28.85
N ASN A 78 -4.64 17.95 28.19
CA ASN A 78 -4.54 19.29 28.81
C ASN A 78 -4.55 20.42 27.77
N LEU A 79 -4.68 21.66 28.24
CA LEU A 79 -4.71 22.87 27.39
C LEU A 79 -3.46 23.01 26.50
N ARG A 80 -2.30 22.58 27.00
CA ARG A 80 -1.04 22.59 26.23
C ARG A 80 -1.10 21.65 25.03
N GLY A 81 -1.70 20.47 25.16
CA GLY A 81 -1.89 19.51 24.07
C GLY A 81 -2.85 20.04 22.99
N ILE A 82 -3.91 20.77 23.39
CA ILE A 82 -4.84 21.42 22.44
C ILE A 82 -4.11 22.52 21.65
N LEU A 83 -3.36 23.37 22.33
CA LEU A 83 -2.58 24.44 21.69
C LEU A 83 -1.49 23.89 20.78
N ALA A 84 -0.83 22.80 21.18
CA ALA A 84 0.15 22.11 20.32
C ALA A 84 -0.49 21.57 19.04
N LYS A 85 -1.68 20.96 19.12
CA LYS A 85 -2.42 20.49 17.92
C LYS A 85 -2.88 21.64 17.02
N ILE A 86 -3.31 22.76 17.59
CA ILE A 86 -3.70 23.95 16.81
C ILE A 86 -2.49 24.51 16.08
N ARG A 87 -1.37 24.70 16.78
CA ARG A 87 -0.11 25.17 16.18
C ARG A 87 0.39 24.20 15.08
N TYR A 88 0.30 22.90 15.34
CA TYR A 88 0.67 21.90 14.36
C TYR A 88 -0.19 22.02 13.08
N LYS A 89 -1.51 22.12 13.21
CA LYS A 89 -2.40 22.32 12.05
C LYS A 89 -2.17 23.64 11.31
N GLN A 90 -1.80 24.71 12.02
CA GLN A 90 -1.42 25.97 11.36
C GLN A 90 -0.14 25.79 10.55
N ARG A 91 0.89 25.15 11.12
CA ARG A 91 2.15 24.87 10.40
C ARG A 91 1.93 23.91 9.23
N GLU A 92 1.10 22.88 9.40
CA GLU A 92 0.74 21.99 8.29
C GLU A 92 0.07 22.75 7.15
N LYS A 93 -0.85 23.67 7.48
CA LYS A 93 -1.50 24.52 6.48
C LYS A 93 -0.52 25.49 5.79
N GLU A 94 0.50 25.96 6.50
CA GLU A 94 1.59 26.76 5.92
C GLU A 94 2.52 25.90 5.06
N ALA A 95 2.82 24.68 5.50
CA ALA A 95 3.59 23.73 4.71
C ALA A 95 2.87 23.35 3.40
N MET A 96 1.54 23.23 3.42
CA MET A 96 0.74 22.98 2.20
C MET A 96 0.92 24.08 1.14
N LYS A 97 1.08 25.34 1.53
CA LYS A 97 1.32 26.43 0.56
C LYS A 97 2.57 26.22 -0.28
N ARG A 98 3.59 25.54 0.26
CA ARG A 98 4.83 25.24 -0.46
C ARG A 98 4.64 24.35 -1.69
N TYR A 99 3.51 23.66 -1.79
CA TYR A 99 3.20 22.72 -2.88
C TYR A 99 2.27 23.31 -3.94
N GLY A 100 1.77 24.56 -3.73
CA GLY A 100 1.00 25.31 -4.70
C GLY A 100 1.88 26.12 -5.65
N THR A 101 1.39 27.27 -6.08
CA THR A 101 2.13 28.18 -6.96
C THR A 101 3.44 28.69 -6.36
N ASP A 102 3.58 28.65 -5.02
CA ASP A 102 4.84 29.00 -4.34
C ASP A 102 5.98 27.99 -4.65
N SER A 103 5.66 26.79 -5.18
CA SER A 103 6.64 25.80 -5.64
C SER A 103 7.17 26.07 -7.04
N PHE A 104 6.57 26.98 -7.79
CA PHE A 104 6.98 27.28 -9.15
C PHE A 104 8.36 27.94 -9.16
N PRO A 105 9.19 27.64 -10.17
CA PRO A 105 10.52 28.19 -10.24
C PRO A 105 10.48 29.73 -10.38
N SER A 106 11.42 30.43 -9.71
CA SER A 106 11.63 31.83 -9.99
C SER A 106 12.05 32.03 -11.45
N PRO A 107 11.90 33.25 -12.04
CA PRO A 107 12.36 33.52 -13.40
C PRO A 107 13.83 33.12 -13.63
N GLU A 108 14.70 33.37 -12.65
CA GLU A 108 16.12 33.03 -12.70
C GLU A 108 16.35 31.51 -12.71
N GLU A 109 15.63 30.76 -11.84
CA GLU A 109 15.70 29.31 -11.81
C GLU A 109 15.13 28.69 -13.09
N ALA A 110 14.02 29.22 -13.60
CA ALA A 110 13.43 28.79 -14.85
C ALA A 110 14.39 29.00 -16.04
N GLU A 111 15.08 30.12 -16.09
CA GLU A 111 16.08 30.39 -17.12
C GLU A 111 17.30 29.48 -17.01
N LYS A 112 17.80 29.25 -15.79
CA LYS A 112 18.86 28.27 -15.53
C LYS A 112 18.46 26.86 -15.99
N GLN A 113 17.25 26.44 -15.71
CA GLN A 113 16.74 25.13 -16.16
C GLN A 113 16.65 25.04 -17.69
N ARG A 114 16.16 26.09 -18.38
CA ARG A 114 16.11 26.14 -19.85
C ARG A 114 17.51 26.06 -20.48
N ASN A 115 18.50 26.66 -19.86
CA ASN A 115 19.89 26.69 -20.33
C ASN A 115 20.68 25.43 -19.94
N THR A 116 20.12 24.54 -19.12
CA THR A 116 20.79 23.31 -18.68
C THR A 116 20.95 22.34 -19.85
N GLN A 117 22.18 21.90 -20.11
CA GLN A 117 22.50 20.90 -21.09
C GLN A 117 22.69 19.55 -20.39
N PHE A 118 21.80 18.61 -20.64
CA PHE A 118 21.95 17.23 -20.17
C PHE A 118 22.78 16.42 -21.17
N PRO A 119 23.52 15.39 -20.72
CA PRO A 119 24.23 14.46 -21.62
C PRO A 119 23.30 13.83 -22.67
N ARG A 120 22.06 13.53 -22.30
CA ARG A 120 20.99 13.06 -23.18
C ARG A 120 19.83 14.06 -23.14
N MET A 121 19.69 14.81 -24.22
CA MET A 121 18.57 15.76 -24.42
C MET A 121 17.40 15.01 -25.07
N VAL A 122 16.78 14.09 -24.31
CA VAL A 122 15.70 13.22 -24.81
C VAL A 122 14.45 14.03 -25.18
N LYS A 123 13.77 13.63 -26.26
CA LYS A 123 12.48 14.21 -26.64
C LYS A 123 11.34 13.47 -25.93
N ILE A 124 10.44 14.21 -25.27
CA ILE A 124 9.28 13.69 -24.59
C ILE A 124 8.03 14.03 -25.39
N SER A 125 7.27 13.02 -25.82
CA SER A 125 5.96 13.18 -26.47
C SER A 125 4.87 13.08 -25.40
N ILE A 126 4.14 14.17 -25.20
CA ILE A 126 3.02 14.25 -24.24
C ILE A 126 1.74 13.90 -25.00
N LEU A 127 1.08 12.81 -24.63
CA LEU A 127 -0.14 12.34 -25.27
C LEU A 127 -1.36 12.88 -24.54
N VAL A 128 -2.24 13.59 -25.24
CA VAL A 128 -3.50 14.10 -24.69
C VAL A 128 -4.66 13.78 -25.64
N PRO A 129 -5.46 12.76 -25.32
CA PRO A 129 -6.69 12.50 -26.04
C PRO A 129 -7.74 13.55 -25.69
N LEU A 130 -8.32 14.21 -26.71
CA LEU A 130 -9.34 15.26 -26.57
C LEU A 130 -10.73 14.70 -26.88
N PHE A 131 -11.70 15.03 -26.04
CA PHE A 131 -13.12 14.79 -26.32
C PHE A 131 -13.99 15.81 -25.59
N ASN A 132 -14.61 16.72 -26.34
CA ASN A 132 -15.52 17.76 -25.84
C ASN A 132 -14.91 18.56 -24.67
N THR A 133 -13.61 18.82 -24.73
CA THR A 133 -12.84 19.49 -23.67
C THR A 133 -13.33 20.93 -23.52
N PRO A 134 -13.74 21.37 -22.32
CA PRO A 134 -14.10 22.77 -22.07
C PRO A 134 -12.96 23.72 -22.48
N GLU A 135 -13.30 24.83 -23.16
CA GLU A 135 -12.31 25.73 -23.74
C GLU A 135 -11.28 26.23 -22.72
N ASN A 136 -11.73 26.62 -21.53
CA ASN A 136 -10.84 27.09 -20.48
C ASN A 136 -9.88 25.99 -19.98
N PHE A 137 -10.33 24.71 -19.88
CA PHE A 137 -9.45 23.60 -19.49
C PHE A 137 -8.43 23.30 -20.59
N LEU A 138 -8.86 23.30 -21.86
CA LEU A 138 -7.97 23.09 -22.98
C LEU A 138 -6.85 24.15 -23.01
N ARG A 139 -7.20 25.44 -22.85
CA ARG A 139 -6.22 26.52 -22.80
C ARG A 139 -5.23 26.37 -21.64
N GLU A 140 -5.73 26.17 -20.42
CA GLU A 140 -4.91 26.01 -19.23
C GLU A 140 -4.00 24.77 -19.34
N MET A 141 -4.47 23.66 -19.89
CA MET A 141 -3.70 22.46 -20.16
C MET A 141 -2.53 22.73 -21.12
N ILE A 142 -2.80 23.34 -22.29
CA ILE A 142 -1.77 23.68 -23.28
C ILE A 142 -0.76 24.69 -22.68
N GLU A 143 -1.23 25.68 -21.95
CA GLU A 143 -0.38 26.66 -21.26
C GLU A 143 0.56 26.01 -20.25
N SER A 144 0.09 24.99 -19.50
CA SER A 144 0.92 24.25 -18.56
C SER A 144 2.06 23.47 -19.24
N VAL A 145 1.83 23.01 -20.47
CA VAL A 145 2.86 22.34 -21.29
C VAL A 145 3.81 23.36 -21.92
N THR A 146 3.30 24.47 -22.46
CA THR A 146 4.16 25.51 -23.06
C THR A 146 5.02 26.25 -22.04
N ALA A 147 4.61 26.26 -20.77
CA ALA A 147 5.36 26.82 -19.66
C ALA A 147 6.51 25.94 -19.16
N GLN A 148 6.72 24.73 -19.69
CA GLN A 148 7.78 23.83 -19.25
C GLN A 148 9.17 24.46 -19.39
N THR A 149 9.99 24.27 -18.36
CA THR A 149 11.38 24.77 -18.35
C THR A 149 12.34 23.91 -19.18
N TYR A 150 11.94 22.67 -19.52
CA TYR A 150 12.63 21.83 -20.48
C TYR A 150 11.93 21.92 -21.83
N GLU A 151 12.65 22.27 -22.91
CA GLU A 151 12.04 22.66 -24.18
C GLU A 151 11.92 21.53 -25.22
N ASN A 152 12.62 20.41 -25.05
CA ASN A 152 12.60 19.31 -26.04
C ASN A 152 11.40 18.34 -25.81
N TRP A 153 10.22 18.88 -26.02
CA TRP A 153 8.95 18.15 -25.95
C TRP A 153 8.11 18.35 -27.21
N GLU A 154 7.13 17.49 -27.38
CA GLU A 154 6.02 17.67 -28.30
C GLU A 154 4.71 17.31 -27.63
N LEU A 155 3.63 18.00 -27.98
CA LEU A 155 2.29 17.79 -27.50
C LEU A 155 1.44 17.15 -28.61
N CYS A 156 1.08 15.88 -28.44
CA CYS A 156 0.36 15.09 -29.42
C CYS A 156 -1.13 15.02 -29.05
N LEU A 157 -1.97 15.71 -29.82
CA LEU A 157 -3.40 15.90 -29.60
C LEU A 157 -4.22 15.12 -30.62
N ALA A 158 -5.03 14.14 -30.19
CA ALA A 158 -6.00 13.46 -31.05
C ALA A 158 -7.42 13.80 -30.57
N ASP A 159 -8.15 14.53 -31.41
CA ASP A 159 -9.42 15.13 -31.06
C ASP A 159 -10.61 14.35 -31.64
N GLY A 160 -11.33 13.67 -30.76
CA GLY A 160 -12.58 12.98 -31.04
C GLY A 160 -13.86 13.82 -30.82
N SER A 161 -13.75 15.12 -30.54
CA SER A 161 -14.90 16.00 -30.22
C SER A 161 -15.90 16.06 -31.35
N ASP A 162 -17.17 16.24 -31.01
CA ASP A 162 -18.27 16.42 -31.94
C ASP A 162 -18.31 17.84 -32.59
N GLN A 163 -19.29 18.09 -33.43
CA GLN A 163 -19.41 19.36 -34.14
C GLN A 163 -19.78 20.56 -33.24
N GLU A 164 -20.51 20.30 -32.15
CA GLU A 164 -20.84 21.35 -31.18
C GLU A 164 -19.61 21.91 -30.46
N HIS A 165 -18.52 21.10 -30.43
CA HIS A 165 -17.24 21.46 -29.82
C HIS A 165 -16.13 21.74 -30.85
N ALA A 166 -16.51 22.26 -32.06
CA ALA A 166 -15.55 22.59 -33.11
C ALA A 166 -14.49 23.63 -32.70
N TYR A 167 -14.77 24.43 -31.66
CA TYR A 167 -13.81 25.38 -31.07
C TYR A 167 -12.53 24.72 -30.59
N VAL A 168 -12.53 23.44 -30.25
CA VAL A 168 -11.33 22.69 -29.83
C VAL A 168 -10.24 22.80 -30.92
N ALA A 169 -10.58 22.58 -32.17
CA ALA A 169 -9.64 22.69 -33.29
C ALA A 169 -9.16 24.14 -33.49
N GLU A 170 -10.01 25.14 -33.26
CA GLU A 170 -9.66 26.56 -33.41
C GLU A 170 -8.67 26.99 -32.33
N VAL A 171 -8.93 26.63 -31.07
CA VAL A 171 -8.02 26.88 -29.94
C VAL A 171 -6.66 26.24 -30.18
N VAL A 172 -6.62 24.98 -30.59
CA VAL A 172 -5.32 24.31 -30.84
C VAL A 172 -4.55 25.02 -31.93
N LYS A 173 -5.19 25.42 -33.05
CA LYS A 173 -4.54 26.19 -34.13
C LYS A 173 -3.98 27.54 -33.67
N GLU A 174 -4.63 28.18 -32.71
CA GLU A 174 -4.12 29.43 -32.10
C GLU A 174 -2.78 29.15 -31.42
N TYR A 175 -2.69 28.11 -30.60
CA TYR A 175 -1.45 27.75 -29.90
C TYR A 175 -0.36 27.17 -30.84
N GLU A 176 -0.73 26.43 -31.90
CA GLU A 176 0.23 26.03 -32.96
C GLU A 176 0.94 27.23 -33.59
N LYS A 177 0.18 28.32 -33.89
CA LYS A 177 0.74 29.55 -34.43
C LYS A 177 1.60 30.29 -33.43
N GLN A 178 1.21 30.31 -32.17
CA GLN A 178 1.98 30.96 -31.11
C GLN A 178 3.29 30.23 -30.83
N ASP A 179 3.27 28.88 -30.81
CA ASP A 179 4.47 28.08 -30.61
C ASP A 179 5.48 28.27 -31.77
N GLY A 180 5.02 28.27 -33.01
CA GLY A 180 5.83 28.51 -34.20
C GLY A 180 6.98 27.52 -34.43
N ARG A 181 7.19 26.57 -33.52
CA ARG A 181 8.26 25.55 -33.56
C ARG A 181 7.76 24.16 -34.02
N GLY A 182 6.45 24.01 -34.19
CA GLY A 182 5.83 22.74 -34.60
C GLY A 182 5.85 21.67 -33.51
N ARG A 183 5.90 22.07 -32.23
CA ARG A 183 5.88 21.15 -31.09
C ARG A 183 4.48 20.66 -30.75
N ILE A 184 3.43 21.38 -31.17
CA ILE A 184 2.04 20.98 -31.00
C ILE A 184 1.62 20.25 -32.26
N VAL A 185 1.23 18.98 -32.15
CA VAL A 185 0.84 18.10 -33.26
C VAL A 185 -0.60 17.69 -33.05
N TYR A 186 -1.48 18.17 -33.93
CA TYR A 186 -2.93 17.97 -33.83
C TYR A 186 -3.49 17.09 -34.93
N LYS A 187 -4.39 16.19 -34.56
CA LYS A 187 -5.17 15.37 -35.50
C LYS A 187 -6.64 15.33 -35.09
N LYS A 188 -7.51 15.85 -35.99
CA LYS A 188 -8.94 15.63 -35.86
C LYS A 188 -9.30 14.20 -36.24
N LEU A 189 -9.99 13.48 -35.37
CA LEU A 189 -10.47 12.13 -35.62
C LEU A 189 -11.84 12.19 -36.33
N SER A 190 -12.14 11.18 -37.14
CA SER A 190 -13.43 11.06 -37.83
C SER A 190 -14.57 10.73 -36.87
N LYS A 191 -14.26 10.09 -35.74
CA LYS A 191 -15.18 9.73 -34.64
C LYS A 191 -14.43 9.60 -33.34
N ASN A 192 -15.12 9.74 -32.23
CA ASN A 192 -14.60 9.36 -30.92
C ASN A 192 -14.49 7.83 -30.81
N GLY A 193 -13.28 7.32 -30.58
CA GLY A 193 -13.00 5.90 -30.38
C GLY A 193 -13.03 5.45 -28.90
N GLY A 194 -13.23 6.38 -27.96
CA GLY A 194 -13.03 6.16 -26.54
C GLY A 194 -11.61 6.52 -26.10
N ILE A 195 -11.36 6.52 -24.79
CA ILE A 195 -10.10 7.01 -24.21
C ILE A 195 -8.89 6.22 -24.73
N SER A 196 -8.95 4.89 -24.75
CA SER A 196 -7.85 4.04 -25.22
C SER A 196 -7.51 4.28 -26.67
N GLU A 197 -8.51 4.25 -27.58
CA GLU A 197 -8.26 4.43 -29.00
C GLU A 197 -7.79 5.85 -29.33
N ASN A 198 -8.36 6.87 -28.69
CA ASN A 198 -7.92 8.24 -28.90
C ASN A 198 -6.47 8.43 -28.40
N THR A 199 -6.08 7.79 -27.28
CA THR A 199 -4.69 7.78 -26.81
C THR A 199 -3.76 7.05 -27.79
N ASN A 200 -4.21 5.93 -28.38
CA ASN A 200 -3.46 5.22 -29.42
C ASN A 200 -3.27 6.09 -30.66
N GLU A 201 -4.24 6.94 -31.02
CA GLU A 201 -4.09 7.90 -32.11
C GLU A 201 -3.09 9.02 -31.76
N CYS A 202 -3.04 9.49 -30.50
CA CYS A 202 -1.97 10.39 -30.04
C CYS A 202 -0.59 9.73 -30.18
N LEU A 203 -0.46 8.46 -29.79
CA LEU A 203 0.80 7.73 -29.87
C LEU A 203 1.33 7.57 -31.29
N LYS A 204 0.45 7.50 -32.30
CA LYS A 204 0.84 7.49 -33.73
C LYS A 204 1.45 8.80 -34.20
N LEU A 205 1.15 9.91 -33.51
CA LEU A 205 1.74 11.23 -33.79
C LEU A 205 3.10 11.40 -33.10
N ALA A 206 3.33 10.66 -32.03
CA ALA A 206 4.51 10.79 -31.19
C ALA A 206 5.79 10.37 -31.90
N THR A 207 6.84 11.19 -31.78
CA THR A 207 8.18 10.95 -32.34
C THR A 207 9.28 10.92 -31.26
N GLY A 208 8.95 11.25 -30.03
CA GLY A 208 9.88 11.29 -28.89
C GLY A 208 10.35 9.92 -28.44
N GLU A 209 11.51 9.91 -27.79
CA GLU A 209 12.08 8.73 -27.14
C GLU A 209 11.29 8.32 -25.90
N TYR A 210 10.69 9.28 -25.22
CA TYR A 210 9.85 9.06 -24.04
C TYR A 210 8.41 9.51 -24.30
N ILE A 211 7.47 8.78 -23.71
CA ILE A 211 6.04 9.01 -23.83
C ILE A 211 5.47 9.41 -22.48
N GLY A 212 4.74 10.52 -22.40
CA GLY A 212 4.04 10.98 -21.20
C GLY A 212 2.53 10.92 -21.39
N LEU A 213 1.79 10.44 -20.37
CA LEU A 213 0.34 10.32 -20.39
C LEU A 213 -0.29 11.48 -19.62
N PHE A 214 -1.08 12.31 -20.28
CA PHE A 214 -1.62 13.52 -19.71
C PHE A 214 -3.10 13.71 -20.04
N ASP A 215 -3.90 14.07 -19.04
CA ASP A 215 -5.33 14.28 -19.23
C ASP A 215 -5.64 15.71 -19.67
N HIS A 216 -6.69 15.86 -20.49
CA HIS A 216 -7.04 17.11 -21.17
C HIS A 216 -7.62 18.20 -20.26
N ASP A 217 -7.93 17.89 -19.01
CA ASP A 217 -8.52 18.79 -18.01
C ASP A 217 -7.58 19.10 -16.84
N ASP A 218 -6.35 18.56 -16.87
CA ASP A 218 -5.36 18.67 -15.81
C ASP A 218 -4.23 19.66 -16.12
N LEU A 219 -3.32 19.83 -15.16
CA LEU A 219 -2.19 20.76 -15.30
C LEU A 219 -0.86 20.11 -14.87
N LEU A 220 0.22 20.50 -15.55
CA LEU A 220 1.58 20.12 -15.22
C LEU A 220 2.30 21.22 -14.45
N HIS A 221 3.13 20.87 -13.48
CA HIS A 221 4.06 21.80 -12.87
C HIS A 221 5.12 22.22 -13.89
N PRO A 222 5.55 23.51 -13.94
CA PRO A 222 6.46 24.01 -14.97
C PRO A 222 7.81 23.29 -15.07
N THR A 223 8.24 22.58 -14.03
CA THR A 223 9.53 21.87 -13.98
C THR A 223 9.43 20.37 -14.16
N VAL A 224 8.25 19.80 -14.41
CA VAL A 224 8.10 18.33 -14.40
C VAL A 224 8.99 17.66 -15.45
N LEU A 225 9.05 18.19 -16.67
CA LEU A 225 9.87 17.62 -17.72
C LEU A 225 11.37 17.76 -17.40
N PHE A 226 11.79 18.88 -16.83
CA PHE A 226 13.17 19.07 -16.38
C PHE A 226 13.60 18.03 -15.33
N GLU A 227 12.77 17.84 -14.29
CA GLU A 227 13.04 16.84 -13.23
C GLU A 227 13.09 15.42 -13.78
N TYR A 228 12.25 15.11 -14.77
CA TYR A 228 12.23 13.79 -15.39
C TYR A 228 13.46 13.53 -16.26
N VAL A 229 13.86 14.51 -17.10
CA VAL A 229 15.07 14.40 -17.91
C VAL A 229 16.32 14.32 -17.03
N LYS A 230 16.33 15.04 -15.92
CA LYS A 230 17.37 14.91 -14.91
C LYS A 230 17.47 13.48 -14.37
N ALA A 231 16.35 12.90 -13.97
CA ALA A 231 16.31 11.50 -13.46
C ALA A 231 16.67 10.47 -14.55
N ILE A 232 16.28 10.70 -15.79
CA ILE A 232 16.70 9.85 -16.94
C ILE A 232 18.22 9.84 -17.07
N ASN A 233 18.87 11.01 -16.93
CA ASN A 233 20.33 11.10 -17.05
C ASN A 233 21.07 10.58 -15.81
N GLU A 234 20.58 10.86 -14.61
CA GLU A 234 21.25 10.50 -13.36
C GLU A 234 21.05 9.03 -12.97
N LYS A 235 19.85 8.47 -13.25
CA LYS A 235 19.44 7.15 -12.78
C LYS A 235 19.16 6.18 -13.92
N ASN A 236 19.36 6.60 -15.18
CA ASN A 236 19.02 5.82 -16.36
C ASN A 236 17.56 5.28 -16.33
N ALA A 237 16.63 6.13 -15.86
CA ALA A 237 15.24 5.77 -15.67
C ALA A 237 14.56 5.45 -17.01
N ASP A 238 13.83 4.35 -17.06
CA ASP A 238 13.02 3.95 -18.21
C ASP A 238 11.51 4.07 -17.95
N TYR A 239 11.11 4.19 -16.67
CA TYR A 239 9.76 4.51 -16.23
C TYR A 239 9.81 5.52 -15.07
N LEU A 240 9.02 6.60 -15.16
CA LEU A 240 9.01 7.68 -14.18
C LEU A 240 7.57 8.05 -13.79
N TYR A 241 7.39 8.45 -12.54
CA TYR A 241 6.16 9.03 -12.02
C TYR A 241 6.46 10.01 -10.88
N CYS A 242 5.50 10.89 -10.56
CA CYS A 242 5.64 11.88 -9.50
C CYS A 242 4.48 11.87 -8.52
N ASP A 243 4.60 12.67 -7.46
CA ASP A 243 3.49 12.97 -6.56
C ASP A 243 2.45 13.86 -7.26
N GLU A 244 1.20 13.78 -6.79
CA GLU A 244 0.09 14.51 -7.38
C GLU A 244 -0.79 15.18 -6.32
N THR A 245 -1.53 16.20 -6.71
CA THR A 245 -2.56 16.81 -5.88
C THR A 245 -3.87 16.92 -6.65
N THR A 246 -4.97 16.76 -5.94
CA THR A 246 -6.28 17.13 -6.46
C THR A 246 -6.58 18.57 -6.07
N PHE A 247 -6.93 19.41 -7.03
CA PHE A 247 -7.26 20.82 -6.77
C PHE A 247 -8.68 21.15 -7.24
N LYS A 248 -9.24 22.17 -6.61
CA LYS A 248 -10.55 22.68 -7.03
C LYS A 248 -10.39 23.68 -8.16
N SER A 249 -11.23 23.53 -9.19
CA SER A 249 -11.23 24.38 -10.40
C SER A 249 -10.86 25.84 -10.14
N GLY A 250 -9.86 26.32 -10.89
CA GLY A 250 -9.45 27.73 -10.94
C GLY A 250 -8.44 28.20 -9.89
N ASP A 251 -8.01 27.37 -8.94
CA ASP A 251 -7.04 27.79 -7.92
C ASP A 251 -6.16 26.62 -7.44
N LEU A 252 -4.93 26.56 -7.92
CA LEU A 252 -3.94 25.52 -7.56
C LEU A 252 -3.59 25.53 -6.06
N ASN A 253 -3.80 26.64 -5.35
CA ASN A 253 -3.55 26.71 -3.91
C ASN A 253 -4.71 26.13 -3.09
N LYS A 254 -5.85 25.80 -3.72
CA LYS A 254 -6.99 25.11 -3.08
C LYS A 254 -6.92 23.59 -3.30
N MET A 255 -5.91 22.97 -2.71
CA MET A 255 -5.72 21.52 -2.75
C MET A 255 -6.79 20.82 -1.92
N LEU A 256 -7.39 19.77 -2.51
CA LEU A 256 -8.35 18.90 -1.84
C LEU A 256 -7.64 17.71 -1.18
N THR A 257 -6.72 17.11 -1.91
CA THR A 257 -5.86 16.01 -1.45
C THR A 257 -4.45 16.22 -1.96
N MET A 258 -3.46 15.70 -1.25
CA MET A 258 -2.09 15.56 -1.72
C MET A 258 -1.71 14.09 -1.64
N HIS A 259 -1.30 13.51 -2.75
CA HIS A 259 -0.90 12.13 -2.84
C HIS A 259 0.62 12.04 -2.97
N PHE A 260 1.29 11.90 -1.84
CA PHE A 260 2.71 11.59 -1.75
C PHE A 260 2.89 10.08 -1.83
N LYS A 261 3.46 9.64 -2.93
CA LYS A 261 3.53 8.23 -3.32
C LYS A 261 4.77 7.55 -2.71
N PRO A 262 4.76 6.24 -2.56
CA PRO A 262 5.98 5.47 -2.30
C PRO A 262 6.80 5.34 -3.60
N ASP A 263 8.04 4.89 -3.49
CA ASP A 263 8.77 4.31 -4.60
C ASP A 263 8.05 3.05 -5.10
N PHE A 264 8.53 2.44 -6.18
CA PHE A 264 7.84 1.33 -6.81
C PHE A 264 7.55 0.19 -5.82
N ALA A 265 6.26 -0.15 -5.72
CA ALA A 265 5.73 -1.14 -4.78
C ALA A 265 4.64 -1.97 -5.49
N ILE A 266 4.99 -3.17 -5.94
CA ILE A 266 4.10 -3.97 -6.80
C ILE A 266 2.81 -4.39 -6.09
N ASP A 267 2.85 -4.73 -4.79
CA ASP A 267 1.63 -5.10 -4.07
C ASP A 267 0.71 -3.90 -3.87
N ASN A 268 1.28 -2.70 -3.70
CA ASN A 268 0.50 -1.47 -3.70
C ASN A 268 -0.16 -1.24 -5.07
N LEU A 269 0.59 -1.43 -6.17
CA LEU A 269 0.09 -1.22 -7.53
C LEU A 269 -1.00 -2.24 -7.91
N ARG A 270 -0.85 -3.50 -7.50
CA ARG A 270 -1.88 -4.53 -7.66
C ARG A 270 -3.16 -4.19 -6.90
N ALA A 271 -3.03 -3.62 -5.70
CA ALA A 271 -4.17 -3.25 -4.88
C ALA A 271 -4.82 -1.92 -5.27
N ASN A 272 -4.06 -0.99 -5.83
CA ASN A 272 -4.51 0.37 -6.13
C ASN A 272 -3.60 1.01 -7.19
N ASN A 273 -4.19 1.65 -8.20
CA ASN A 273 -3.43 2.46 -9.16
C ASN A 273 -2.85 3.72 -8.49
N TYR A 274 -1.84 3.55 -7.65
CA TYR A 274 -1.22 4.69 -6.93
C TYR A 274 -0.26 5.51 -7.80
N ILE A 275 0.28 4.92 -8.87
CA ILE A 275 1.21 5.60 -9.80
C ILE A 275 0.48 6.66 -10.59
N CYS A 276 -0.60 6.29 -11.28
CA CYS A 276 -1.52 7.13 -12.04
C CYS A 276 -0.79 8.21 -12.88
N HIS A 277 -0.72 9.44 -12.41
CA HIS A 277 -0.11 10.58 -13.09
C HIS A 277 1.17 11.07 -12.39
N PHE A 278 2.08 11.78 -13.00
CA PHE A 278 2.32 11.87 -14.43
C PHE A 278 3.24 10.72 -14.84
N SER A 279 2.71 9.70 -15.56
CA SER A 279 3.51 8.57 -16.02
C SER A 279 4.27 8.93 -17.29
N VAL A 280 5.60 8.79 -17.26
CA VAL A 280 6.49 8.95 -18.42
C VAL A 280 7.37 7.71 -18.54
N PHE A 281 7.52 7.17 -19.76
CA PHE A 281 8.24 5.93 -19.97
C PHE A 281 9.01 5.93 -21.30
N ASP A 282 10.11 5.18 -21.35
CA ASP A 282 10.86 4.93 -22.61
C ASP A 282 9.93 4.22 -23.61
N ARG A 283 9.83 4.77 -24.81
CA ARG A 283 8.99 4.23 -25.88
C ARG A 283 9.28 2.77 -26.19
N LYS A 284 10.51 2.31 -26.00
CA LYS A 284 10.91 0.92 -26.20
C LYS A 284 10.16 -0.09 -25.31
N LEU A 285 9.62 0.36 -24.18
CA LEU A 285 8.79 -0.50 -23.33
C LEU A 285 7.50 -0.95 -24.02
N LEU A 286 7.06 -0.24 -25.09
CA LEU A 286 5.93 -0.62 -25.92
C LEU A 286 6.26 -1.70 -26.96
N ASP A 287 7.54 -1.97 -27.25
CA ASP A 287 7.93 -2.91 -28.29
C ASP A 287 7.43 -4.32 -27.96
N GLY A 288 6.65 -4.90 -28.89
CA GLY A 288 6.08 -6.24 -28.73
C GLY A 288 4.99 -6.38 -27.69
N THR A 289 4.40 -5.25 -27.21
CA THR A 289 3.21 -5.26 -26.35
C THR A 289 2.02 -4.59 -27.04
N GLU A 290 0.81 -4.93 -26.61
CA GLU A 290 -0.40 -4.22 -27.07
C GLU A 290 -0.38 -2.77 -26.60
N LEU A 291 -0.94 -1.87 -27.38
CA LEU A 291 -1.15 -0.48 -27.02
C LEU A 291 -2.26 -0.36 -25.95
N PHE A 292 -2.87 0.81 -25.78
CA PHE A 292 -4.01 0.96 -24.87
C PHE A 292 -5.18 0.10 -25.32
N ARG A 293 -5.79 -0.62 -24.39
CA ARG A 293 -6.80 -1.66 -24.65
C ARG A 293 -8.18 -1.19 -24.23
N SER A 294 -9.08 -0.97 -25.18
CA SER A 294 -10.44 -0.45 -24.95
C SER A 294 -11.28 -1.31 -23.99
N ARG A 295 -10.96 -2.60 -23.84
CA ARG A 295 -11.61 -3.46 -22.84
C ARG A 295 -11.37 -3.02 -21.38
N PHE A 296 -10.40 -2.14 -21.16
CA PHE A 296 -10.08 -1.58 -19.85
C PHE A 296 -10.37 -0.07 -19.76
N ASP A 297 -11.18 0.48 -20.66
CA ASP A 297 -11.57 1.89 -20.61
C ASP A 297 -12.11 2.28 -19.22
N GLY A 298 -11.59 3.39 -18.69
CA GLY A 298 -11.81 3.84 -17.32
C GLY A 298 -10.80 3.33 -16.29
N SER A 299 -9.87 2.44 -16.72
CA SER A 299 -8.69 1.97 -15.97
C SER A 299 -7.59 1.52 -16.95
N GLN A 300 -7.60 2.08 -18.16
CA GLN A 300 -6.65 1.79 -19.23
C GLN A 300 -5.21 2.19 -18.87
N ASP A 301 -5.07 3.20 -18.06
CA ASP A 301 -3.81 3.66 -17.47
C ASP A 301 -3.25 2.62 -16.51
N HIS A 302 -4.06 2.08 -15.58
CA HIS A 302 -3.64 1.02 -14.65
C HIS A 302 -3.16 -0.24 -15.40
N ASP A 303 -3.90 -0.65 -16.44
CA ASP A 303 -3.49 -1.75 -17.31
C ASP A 303 -2.15 -1.49 -17.99
N MET A 304 -1.97 -0.30 -18.57
CA MET A 304 -0.74 0.09 -19.23
C MET A 304 0.42 0.16 -18.23
N ILE A 305 0.23 0.79 -17.07
CA ILE A 305 1.24 0.90 -16.01
C ILE A 305 1.71 -0.48 -15.57
N LEU A 306 0.79 -1.41 -15.27
CA LEU A 306 1.14 -2.79 -14.89
C LEU A 306 1.95 -3.52 -15.97
N ARG A 307 1.63 -3.33 -17.24
CA ARG A 307 2.36 -3.97 -18.35
C ARG A 307 3.74 -3.36 -18.57
N LEU A 308 3.87 -2.06 -18.45
CA LEU A 308 5.13 -1.37 -18.66
C LEU A 308 6.09 -1.55 -17.49
N THR A 309 5.58 -1.50 -16.25
CA THR A 309 6.40 -1.74 -15.05
C THR A 309 6.89 -3.20 -14.95
N ASP A 310 6.19 -4.18 -15.56
CA ASP A 310 6.70 -5.55 -15.71
C ASP A 310 7.95 -5.64 -16.60
N ARG A 311 8.20 -4.65 -17.45
CA ARG A 311 9.27 -4.61 -18.43
C ARG A 311 10.38 -3.62 -18.10
N ALA A 312 10.04 -2.61 -17.32
CA ALA A 312 10.96 -1.56 -16.93
C ALA A 312 12.06 -2.11 -16.00
N GLN A 313 13.28 -1.62 -16.20
CA GLN A 313 14.44 -1.98 -15.39
C GLN A 313 14.73 -0.94 -14.30
N ASN A 314 14.45 0.33 -14.59
CA ASN A 314 14.73 1.45 -13.71
C ASN A 314 13.50 2.33 -13.53
N ILE A 315 12.59 1.89 -12.65
CA ILE A 315 11.39 2.66 -12.28
C ILE A 315 11.79 3.70 -11.25
N VAL A 316 11.60 4.99 -11.57
CA VAL A 316 12.00 6.10 -10.71
C VAL A 316 10.81 6.94 -10.31
N HIS A 317 10.58 7.03 -9.01
CA HIS A 317 9.68 8.00 -8.41
C HIS A 317 10.38 9.34 -8.21
N ILE A 318 9.72 10.43 -8.59
CA ILE A 318 10.14 11.80 -8.30
C ILE A 318 9.27 12.29 -7.13
N PRO A 319 9.79 12.38 -5.89
CA PRO A 319 9.01 12.71 -4.71
C PRO A 319 8.75 14.24 -4.63
N LYS A 320 8.21 14.77 -5.70
CA LYS A 320 7.80 16.17 -5.85
C LYS A 320 6.38 16.20 -6.39
N LEU A 321 5.58 17.17 -5.93
CA LEU A 321 4.22 17.37 -6.37
C LEU A 321 4.26 18.15 -7.70
N LEU A 322 4.20 17.40 -8.82
CA LEU A 322 4.41 17.93 -10.15
C LEU A 322 3.21 17.73 -11.09
N TYR A 323 2.12 17.14 -10.60
CA TYR A 323 0.89 16.93 -11.32
C TYR A 323 -0.30 17.47 -10.54
N TYR A 324 -1.20 18.20 -11.22
CA TYR A 324 -2.37 18.83 -10.63
C TYR A 324 -3.63 18.25 -11.27
N TRP A 325 -4.30 17.35 -10.56
CA TRP A 325 -5.53 16.69 -10.98
C TRP A 325 -6.75 17.57 -10.68
N ARG A 326 -7.47 17.99 -11.71
CA ARG A 326 -8.61 18.89 -11.57
C ARG A 326 -9.87 18.15 -11.11
N SER A 327 -10.48 18.64 -10.02
CA SER A 327 -11.77 18.16 -9.53
C SER A 327 -12.91 19.04 -10.06
N HIS A 328 -13.76 18.45 -10.91
CA HIS A 328 -14.98 19.09 -11.41
C HIS A 328 -16.12 18.04 -11.56
N PRO A 329 -17.41 18.44 -11.71
CA PRO A 329 -18.54 17.49 -11.68
C PRO A 329 -18.49 16.35 -12.71
N GLY A 330 -17.74 16.52 -13.81
CA GLY A 330 -17.55 15.49 -14.85
C GLY A 330 -16.30 14.61 -14.65
N SER A 331 -15.43 14.95 -13.69
CA SER A 331 -14.18 14.23 -13.46
C SER A 331 -14.38 12.95 -12.64
N THR A 332 -13.49 11.97 -12.83
CA THR A 332 -13.44 10.75 -12.02
C THR A 332 -13.12 11.07 -10.55
N ALA A 333 -12.42 12.18 -10.29
CA ALA A 333 -12.11 12.69 -8.96
C ALA A 333 -13.37 13.13 -8.15
N ALA A 334 -14.48 13.42 -8.82
CA ALA A 334 -15.71 13.85 -8.14
C ALA A 334 -16.55 12.70 -7.55
N GLY A 335 -16.29 11.45 -7.89
CA GLY A 335 -16.91 10.27 -7.29
C GLY A 335 -17.09 9.09 -8.25
N LEU A 336 -16.72 7.90 -7.79
CA LEU A 336 -16.80 6.62 -8.52
C LEU A 336 -18.24 6.10 -8.70
N SER A 337 -19.20 6.59 -7.93
CA SER A 337 -20.63 6.20 -8.02
C SER A 337 -21.26 6.46 -9.39
N ALA A 338 -20.63 7.30 -10.21
CA ALA A 338 -21.10 7.62 -11.56
C ALA A 338 -20.64 6.62 -12.65
N LYS A 339 -19.63 5.75 -12.36
CA LYS A 339 -19.01 4.89 -13.38
C LYS A 339 -18.69 3.48 -12.85
N PRO A 340 -19.70 2.60 -12.64
CA PRO A 340 -19.46 1.23 -12.11
C PRO A 340 -18.54 0.38 -12.99
N TYR A 341 -18.48 0.65 -14.30
CA TYR A 341 -17.62 -0.08 -15.24
C TYR A 341 -16.12 0.10 -14.94
N THR A 342 -15.72 1.22 -14.35
CA THR A 342 -14.30 1.47 -14.03
C THR A 342 -13.75 0.48 -13.00
N VAL A 343 -14.58 0.09 -12.03
CA VAL A 343 -14.21 -0.92 -11.02
C VAL A 343 -13.98 -2.30 -11.67
N ALA A 344 -14.86 -2.67 -12.61
CA ALA A 344 -14.72 -3.92 -13.36
C ALA A 344 -13.48 -3.91 -14.26
N ALA A 345 -13.22 -2.79 -14.96
CA ALA A 345 -12.03 -2.60 -15.79
C ALA A 345 -10.74 -2.70 -14.94
N ALA A 346 -10.69 -2.03 -13.78
CA ALA A 346 -9.54 -2.09 -12.88
C ALA A 346 -9.29 -3.51 -12.36
N LYS A 347 -10.33 -4.23 -11.91
CA LYS A 347 -10.21 -5.64 -11.51
C LYS A 347 -9.73 -6.51 -12.68
N GLY A 348 -10.23 -6.24 -13.89
CA GLY A 348 -9.81 -6.92 -15.11
C GLY A 348 -8.34 -6.69 -15.45
N ALA A 349 -7.84 -5.46 -15.32
CA ALA A 349 -6.43 -5.11 -15.53
C ALA A 349 -5.51 -5.83 -14.54
N VAL A 350 -5.86 -5.82 -13.25
CA VAL A 350 -5.12 -6.56 -12.21
C VAL A 350 -5.17 -8.06 -12.46
N ALA A 351 -6.34 -8.61 -12.84
CA ALA A 351 -6.48 -10.04 -13.14
C ALA A 351 -5.61 -10.47 -14.34
N ASP A 352 -5.55 -9.63 -15.38
CA ASP A 352 -4.71 -9.88 -16.55
C ASP A 352 -3.21 -9.85 -16.17
N HIS A 353 -2.80 -8.88 -15.35
CA HIS A 353 -1.43 -8.81 -14.80
C HIS A 353 -1.09 -10.06 -13.97
N LEU A 354 -1.96 -10.48 -13.05
CA LEU A 354 -1.71 -11.66 -12.22
C LEU A 354 -1.54 -12.94 -13.08
N ARG A 355 -2.35 -13.12 -14.13
CA ARG A 355 -2.21 -14.27 -15.05
C ARG A 355 -0.89 -14.22 -15.81
N ARG A 356 -0.43 -13.04 -16.25
CA ARG A 356 0.90 -12.91 -16.89
C ARG A 356 2.04 -13.32 -15.97
N HIS A 357 1.84 -13.18 -14.65
CA HIS A 357 2.80 -13.61 -13.61
C HIS A 357 2.57 -15.05 -13.11
N GLY A 358 1.78 -15.87 -13.84
CA GLY A 358 1.56 -17.27 -13.52
C GLY A 358 0.58 -17.55 -12.38
N PHE A 359 -0.13 -16.54 -11.87
CA PHE A 359 -1.20 -16.76 -10.90
C PHE A 359 -2.47 -17.17 -11.65
N GLU A 360 -2.82 -18.45 -11.61
CA GLU A 360 -4.02 -18.97 -12.28
C GLU A 360 -5.29 -18.78 -11.45
N HIS A 361 -5.17 -18.97 -10.14
CA HIS A 361 -6.31 -18.93 -9.21
C HIS A 361 -6.12 -17.83 -8.16
N PHE A 362 -6.99 -16.85 -8.23
CA PHE A 362 -7.02 -15.72 -7.29
C PHE A 362 -8.44 -15.12 -7.22
N GLN A 363 -8.68 -14.34 -6.18
CA GLN A 363 -9.91 -13.57 -6.03
C GLN A 363 -9.55 -12.08 -5.80
N ILE A 364 -10.25 -11.17 -6.51
CA ILE A 364 -10.08 -9.72 -6.36
C ILE A 364 -11.39 -9.13 -5.85
N THR A 365 -11.36 -8.57 -4.65
CA THR A 365 -12.53 -7.93 -4.02
C THR A 365 -12.21 -6.48 -3.68
N SER A 366 -13.23 -5.62 -3.73
CA SER A 366 -13.09 -4.23 -3.29
C SER A 366 -12.97 -4.16 -1.76
N THR A 367 -12.21 -3.18 -1.27
CA THR A 367 -12.02 -2.97 0.18
C THR A 367 -13.02 -1.95 0.74
N ARG A 368 -13.08 -1.86 2.07
CA ARG A 368 -13.92 -0.86 2.76
C ARG A 368 -13.46 0.59 2.59
N ALA A 369 -12.25 0.81 2.05
CA ALA A 369 -11.75 2.16 1.83
C ALA A 369 -12.38 2.80 0.60
N PHE A 370 -12.25 2.13 -0.55
CA PHE A 370 -12.80 2.55 -1.83
C PHE A 370 -13.02 1.35 -2.73
N ASP A 371 -13.98 1.43 -3.65
CA ASP A 371 -14.32 0.36 -4.57
C ASP A 371 -13.18 -0.02 -5.54
N THR A 372 -12.26 0.91 -5.80
CA THR A 372 -11.07 0.74 -6.64
C THR A 372 -9.80 0.36 -5.87
N ILE A 373 -9.90 0.14 -4.56
CA ILE A 373 -8.81 -0.42 -3.75
C ILE A 373 -9.14 -1.87 -3.44
N PHE A 374 -8.25 -2.79 -3.79
CA PHE A 374 -8.53 -4.21 -3.82
C PHE A 374 -7.83 -5.00 -2.70
N LYS A 375 -8.53 -6.03 -2.23
CA LYS A 375 -7.94 -7.19 -1.57
C LYS A 375 -7.74 -8.28 -2.63
N ILE A 376 -6.51 -8.78 -2.74
CA ILE A 376 -6.18 -9.92 -3.59
C ILE A 376 -5.99 -11.14 -2.68
N ARG A 377 -6.69 -12.21 -2.98
CA ARG A 377 -6.48 -13.52 -2.35
C ARG A 377 -5.85 -14.44 -3.38
N TYR A 378 -4.61 -14.83 -3.14
CA TYR A 378 -3.92 -15.85 -3.92
C TYR A 378 -4.32 -17.23 -3.42
N GLN A 379 -4.42 -18.20 -4.33
CA GLN A 379 -4.58 -19.60 -3.94
C GLN A 379 -3.35 -20.06 -3.16
N ILE A 380 -3.57 -20.72 -2.04
CA ILE A 380 -2.51 -21.43 -1.34
C ILE A 380 -2.26 -22.75 -2.06
N LEU A 381 -1.01 -23.00 -2.42
CA LEU A 381 -0.58 -24.22 -3.12
C LEU A 381 -0.23 -25.29 -2.10
N GLY A 382 -0.93 -26.41 -2.15
CA GLY A 382 -0.76 -27.48 -1.18
C GLY A 382 -1.22 -27.10 0.23
N SER A 383 -0.62 -27.74 1.22
CA SER A 383 -0.83 -27.45 2.64
C SER A 383 0.52 -27.52 3.36
N PRO A 384 1.44 -26.58 3.13
CA PRO A 384 2.78 -26.62 3.71
C PRO A 384 2.73 -26.50 5.23
N LEU A 385 3.60 -27.23 5.94
CA LEU A 385 3.68 -27.16 7.40
C LEU A 385 4.23 -25.78 7.85
N ILE A 386 3.53 -25.11 8.75
CA ILE A 386 3.97 -23.89 9.42
C ILE A 386 4.46 -24.23 10.83
N SER A 387 5.72 -23.92 11.15
CA SER A 387 6.23 -24.01 12.51
C SER A 387 6.11 -22.64 13.20
N ILE A 388 5.23 -22.55 14.19
CA ILE A 388 5.02 -21.37 15.03
C ILE A 388 6.03 -21.40 16.17
N ILE A 389 6.92 -20.38 16.23
CA ILE A 389 7.97 -20.28 17.22
C ILE A 389 7.55 -19.25 18.28
N ILE A 390 7.46 -19.67 19.52
CA ILE A 390 7.04 -18.82 20.65
C ILE A 390 8.13 -18.83 21.71
N ALA A 391 8.87 -17.73 21.85
CA ALA A 391 9.80 -17.55 22.97
C ALA A 391 8.98 -17.30 24.25
N ASN A 392 9.30 -18.03 25.33
CA ASN A 392 8.59 -17.86 26.61
C ASN A 392 9.51 -17.87 27.83
N LYS A 393 9.16 -17.05 28.80
CA LYS A 393 9.70 -17.06 30.16
C LYS A 393 8.59 -16.69 31.12
N ASP A 394 8.21 -17.62 32.01
CA ASP A 394 7.11 -17.39 32.97
C ASP A 394 5.81 -16.90 32.29
N HIS A 395 5.01 -16.04 32.94
CA HIS A 395 3.82 -15.38 32.37
C HIS A 395 2.78 -16.36 31.73
N VAL A 396 2.41 -17.41 32.47
CA VAL A 396 1.51 -18.48 32.02
C VAL A 396 0.19 -17.95 31.43
N GLU A 397 -0.39 -16.89 32.01
CA GLU A 397 -1.65 -16.32 31.55
C GLU A 397 -1.54 -15.73 30.14
N ASP A 398 -0.41 -15.12 29.80
CA ASP A 398 -0.19 -14.56 28.47
C ASP A 398 0.06 -15.69 27.47
N LEU A 399 0.95 -16.65 27.80
CA LEU A 399 1.20 -17.82 26.95
C LEU A 399 -0.08 -18.64 26.71
N SER A 400 -0.88 -18.87 27.76
CA SER A 400 -2.16 -19.62 27.67
C SER A 400 -3.14 -18.93 26.72
N ARG A 401 -3.29 -17.60 26.84
CA ARG A 401 -4.13 -16.81 25.93
C ARG A 401 -3.65 -16.90 24.48
N CYS A 402 -2.34 -16.82 24.27
CA CYS A 402 -1.75 -16.94 22.95
C CYS A 402 -2.02 -18.32 22.34
N VAL A 403 -1.59 -19.39 23.02
CA VAL A 403 -1.70 -20.76 22.52
C VAL A 403 -3.17 -21.17 22.34
N SER A 404 -4.05 -20.91 23.32
CA SER A 404 -5.47 -21.23 23.19
C SER A 404 -6.10 -20.50 22.01
N SER A 405 -5.76 -19.21 21.79
CA SER A 405 -6.30 -18.47 20.66
C SER A 405 -5.83 -19.00 19.29
N VAL A 406 -4.62 -19.54 19.21
CA VAL A 406 -4.12 -20.22 18.01
C VAL A 406 -4.87 -21.52 17.78
N LEU A 407 -5.01 -22.36 18.81
CA LEU A 407 -5.68 -23.67 18.70
C LEU A 407 -7.18 -23.56 18.38
N GLU A 408 -7.87 -22.60 19.01
CA GLU A 408 -9.33 -22.49 18.92
C GLU A 408 -9.79 -21.73 17.66
N LYS A 409 -9.01 -20.78 17.18
CA LYS A 409 -9.47 -19.85 16.14
C LYS A 409 -8.89 -20.11 14.77
N SER A 410 -7.75 -20.80 14.66
CA SER A 410 -7.08 -20.95 13.37
C SER A 410 -7.82 -21.93 12.47
N THR A 411 -8.10 -21.52 11.23
CA THR A 411 -8.69 -22.37 10.19
C THR A 411 -7.65 -23.18 9.44
N TYR A 412 -6.39 -22.73 9.43
CA TYR A 412 -5.29 -23.50 8.87
C TYR A 412 -4.90 -24.64 9.82
N GLU A 413 -4.86 -25.89 9.34
CA GLU A 413 -4.71 -27.07 10.19
C GLU A 413 -3.28 -27.61 10.26
N ASN A 414 -2.47 -27.39 9.20
CA ASN A 414 -1.14 -27.99 9.10
C ASN A 414 -0.06 -27.11 9.73
N TYR A 415 -0.03 -27.05 11.05
CA TYR A 415 0.98 -26.32 11.82
C TYR A 415 1.46 -27.10 13.04
N GLU A 416 2.66 -26.78 13.51
CA GLU A 416 3.19 -27.13 14.82
C GLU A 416 3.52 -25.85 15.61
N ILE A 417 3.51 -25.95 16.94
CA ILE A 417 3.94 -24.90 17.86
C ILE A 417 5.20 -25.37 18.59
N ILE A 418 6.24 -24.55 18.53
CA ILE A 418 7.48 -24.77 19.26
C ILE A 418 7.63 -23.67 20.29
N ILE A 419 7.41 -24.01 21.56
CA ILE A 419 7.65 -23.07 22.67
C ILE A 419 9.12 -23.21 23.05
N VAL A 420 9.83 -22.10 23.01
CA VAL A 420 11.24 -22.04 23.42
C VAL A 420 11.29 -21.46 24.80
N GLU A 421 11.43 -22.33 25.80
CA GLU A 421 11.57 -22.01 27.20
C GLU A 421 12.93 -21.36 27.47
N ASN A 422 12.97 -20.23 28.19
CA ASN A 422 14.21 -19.57 28.57
C ASN A 422 14.20 -19.05 30.01
N ASN A 423 14.74 -19.85 30.93
CA ASN A 423 14.98 -19.49 32.34
C ASN A 423 13.72 -19.11 33.12
N SER A 424 12.58 -19.82 32.91
CA SER A 424 11.40 -19.72 33.78
C SER A 424 11.71 -20.19 35.19
N GLN A 425 11.03 -19.59 36.18
CA GLN A 425 11.20 -19.94 37.61
C GLN A 425 9.86 -20.31 38.28
N ASP A 426 8.74 -19.93 37.66
CA ASP A 426 7.42 -20.23 38.20
C ASP A 426 7.05 -21.71 37.92
N ALA A 427 6.79 -22.48 38.98
CA ALA A 427 6.35 -23.88 38.87
C ALA A 427 5.05 -24.05 38.04
N LYS A 428 4.19 -23.03 38.01
CA LYS A 428 2.99 -23.05 37.15
C LYS A 428 3.32 -23.10 35.68
N THR A 429 4.42 -22.45 35.29
CA THR A 429 4.88 -22.45 33.89
C THR A 429 5.25 -23.84 33.45
N PHE A 430 6.01 -24.58 34.28
CA PHE A 430 6.41 -25.94 33.98
C PHE A 430 5.19 -26.91 33.97
N ALA A 431 4.28 -26.76 34.92
CA ALA A 431 3.03 -27.54 34.91
C ALA A 431 2.21 -27.29 33.64
N TYR A 432 2.14 -26.07 33.17
CA TYR A 432 1.47 -25.72 31.92
C TYR A 432 2.17 -26.28 30.70
N TYR A 433 3.51 -26.33 30.70
CA TYR A 433 4.26 -26.98 29.61
C TYR A 433 3.97 -28.49 29.52
N GLU A 434 3.85 -29.18 30.67
CA GLU A 434 3.44 -30.59 30.71
C GLU A 434 2.04 -30.80 30.13
N GLU A 435 1.09 -29.92 30.47
CA GLU A 435 -0.26 -29.94 29.90
C GLU A 435 -0.25 -29.75 28.40
N LEU A 436 0.48 -28.75 27.90
CA LEU A 436 0.58 -28.43 26.50
C LEU A 436 1.18 -29.55 25.65
N GLN A 437 2.17 -30.28 26.19
CA GLN A 437 2.83 -31.38 25.48
C GLN A 437 1.94 -32.63 25.31
N ALA A 438 0.76 -32.68 25.95
CA ALA A 438 -0.27 -33.67 25.64
C ALA A 438 -0.87 -33.44 24.22
N ASN A 439 -0.70 -32.27 23.62
CA ASN A 439 -1.11 -31.99 22.26
C ASN A 439 0.05 -32.26 21.29
N GLU A 440 -0.14 -33.17 20.35
CA GLU A 440 0.88 -33.63 19.39
C GLU A 440 1.44 -32.48 18.51
N LYS A 441 0.68 -31.38 18.35
CA LYS A 441 1.12 -30.19 17.61
C LYS A 441 2.10 -29.34 18.41
N ILE A 442 2.27 -29.55 19.73
CA ILE A 442 3.04 -28.66 20.59
C ILE A 442 4.29 -29.35 21.12
N ARG A 443 5.41 -28.69 21.02
CA ARG A 443 6.68 -29.11 21.59
C ARG A 443 7.29 -27.97 22.42
N VAL A 444 7.84 -28.31 23.57
CA VAL A 444 8.61 -27.37 24.39
C VAL A 444 10.09 -27.77 24.29
N ILE A 445 10.96 -26.80 24.00
CA ILE A 445 12.40 -26.95 23.96
C ILE A 445 13.04 -25.87 24.85
N THR A 446 14.21 -26.12 25.40
CA THR A 446 14.88 -25.21 26.34
C THR A 446 16.07 -24.52 25.68
N TYR A 447 16.18 -23.21 25.89
CA TYR A 447 17.37 -22.42 25.64
C TYR A 447 18.03 -22.01 26.97
N GLU A 448 19.22 -22.54 27.24
CA GLU A 448 19.90 -22.40 28.54
C GLU A 448 20.70 -21.09 28.69
N GLY A 449 20.81 -20.27 27.62
CA GLY A 449 21.58 -19.03 27.64
C GLY A 449 20.86 -17.86 28.34
N ALA A 450 21.56 -16.75 28.53
CA ALA A 450 20.94 -15.50 28.90
C ALA A 450 19.94 -15.06 27.88
N PHE A 451 18.88 -14.35 28.31
CA PHE A 451 17.82 -13.94 27.38
C PHE A 451 18.36 -13.10 26.20
N ASN A 452 18.16 -13.63 25.03
CA ASN A 452 18.42 -12.99 23.75
C ASN A 452 17.32 -13.44 22.79
N TYR A 453 16.40 -12.53 22.44
CA TYR A 453 15.24 -12.86 21.60
C TYR A 453 15.67 -13.48 20.27
N SER A 454 16.76 -12.98 19.67
CA SER A 454 17.27 -13.49 18.41
C SER A 454 17.78 -14.92 18.56
N ALA A 455 18.59 -15.22 19.57
CA ALA A 455 19.13 -16.56 19.81
C ALA A 455 18.04 -17.59 20.14
N VAL A 456 17.07 -17.18 20.98
CA VAL A 456 15.90 -18.02 21.34
C VAL A 456 15.10 -18.41 20.09
N ASN A 457 14.79 -17.44 19.24
CA ASN A 457 14.06 -17.71 18.00
C ASN A 457 14.89 -18.49 16.99
N ASN A 458 16.18 -18.20 16.84
CA ASN A 458 17.07 -18.97 15.97
C ASN A 458 17.12 -20.45 16.38
N LEU A 459 17.19 -20.75 17.70
CA LEU A 459 17.10 -22.11 18.22
C LEU A 459 15.75 -22.74 17.83
N GLY A 460 14.64 -22.02 18.05
CA GLY A 460 13.30 -22.50 17.67
C GLY A 460 13.21 -22.87 16.19
N VAL A 461 13.68 -21.98 15.31
CA VAL A 461 13.74 -22.21 13.86
C VAL A 461 14.62 -23.40 13.50
N SER A 462 15.74 -23.59 14.18
CA SER A 462 16.64 -24.76 13.94
C SER A 462 15.94 -26.09 14.22
N LYS A 463 14.95 -26.13 15.11
CA LYS A 463 14.14 -27.30 15.48
C LYS A 463 12.82 -27.39 14.73
N ALA A 464 12.47 -26.40 13.92
CA ALA A 464 11.27 -26.37 13.13
C ALA A 464 11.27 -27.44 12.02
N ARG A 465 10.15 -28.10 11.81
CA ARG A 465 9.95 -29.10 10.74
C ARG A 465 9.26 -28.48 9.53
N GLY A 466 8.59 -27.33 9.73
CA GLY A 466 7.82 -26.66 8.71
C GLY A 466 8.66 -26.06 7.59
N GLU A 467 8.05 -25.96 6.43
CA GLU A 467 8.57 -25.22 5.28
C GLU A 467 8.56 -23.71 5.55
N TYR A 468 7.59 -23.26 6.35
CA TYR A 468 7.45 -21.89 6.81
C TYR A 468 7.68 -21.81 8.31
N VAL A 469 8.29 -20.73 8.76
CA VAL A 469 8.45 -20.38 10.17
C VAL A 469 7.69 -19.08 10.47
N LEU A 470 6.92 -19.12 11.55
CA LEU A 470 6.13 -18.00 12.04
C LEU A 470 6.64 -17.61 13.42
N LEU A 471 7.36 -16.50 13.52
CA LEU A 471 7.70 -15.91 14.80
C LEU A 471 6.44 -15.31 15.41
N LEU A 472 6.12 -15.69 16.64
CA LEU A 472 4.92 -15.23 17.35
C LEU A 472 5.25 -14.92 18.81
N ASN A 473 4.95 -13.71 19.27
CA ASN A 473 5.15 -13.38 20.68
C ASN A 473 4.12 -14.09 21.57
N ASN A 474 4.55 -14.48 22.78
CA ASN A 474 3.71 -15.19 23.77
C ASN A 474 2.56 -14.36 24.34
N ASP A 475 2.55 -13.04 24.15
CA ASP A 475 1.52 -12.10 24.62
C ASP A 475 0.60 -11.61 23.48
N THR A 476 0.49 -12.42 22.41
CA THR A 476 -0.46 -12.16 21.32
C THR A 476 -1.80 -12.89 21.52
N GLN A 477 -2.83 -12.44 20.79
CA GLN A 477 -4.12 -13.14 20.74
C GLN A 477 -4.74 -12.98 19.34
N VAL A 478 -5.07 -14.10 18.72
CA VAL A 478 -5.66 -14.16 17.38
C VAL A 478 -7.05 -13.51 17.37
N ILE A 479 -7.32 -12.67 16.35
CA ILE A 479 -8.62 -12.07 16.06
C ILE A 479 -9.22 -12.73 14.82
N THR A 480 -8.51 -12.68 13.68
CA THR A 480 -8.97 -13.20 12.39
C THR A 480 -8.76 -14.72 12.34
N VAL A 481 -9.79 -15.47 12.05
CA VAL A 481 -9.70 -16.95 12.08
C VAL A 481 -8.80 -17.54 10.99
N ASN A 482 -8.75 -16.93 9.82
CA ASN A 482 -7.89 -17.35 8.69
C ASN A 482 -6.58 -16.55 8.61
N TRP A 483 -6.04 -16.13 9.75
CA TRP A 483 -4.84 -15.26 9.81
C TRP A 483 -3.59 -15.91 9.22
N MET A 484 -3.39 -17.22 9.40
CA MET A 484 -2.26 -17.93 8.80
C MET A 484 -2.36 -18.00 7.29
N GLU A 485 -3.55 -18.25 6.75
CA GLU A 485 -3.81 -18.23 5.31
C GLU A 485 -3.58 -16.83 4.71
N GLU A 486 -4.00 -15.77 5.42
CA GLU A 486 -3.78 -14.37 4.99
C GLU A 486 -2.28 -13.98 5.00
N LEU A 487 -1.44 -14.65 5.76
CA LEU A 487 0.02 -14.52 5.72
C LEU A 487 0.63 -15.43 4.64
N LEU A 488 0.23 -16.70 4.62
CA LEU A 488 0.82 -17.75 3.78
C LEU A 488 0.63 -17.47 2.30
N MET A 489 -0.54 -16.95 1.89
CA MET A 489 -0.81 -16.65 0.48
C MET A 489 0.14 -15.61 -0.12
N TYR A 490 0.78 -14.77 0.70
CA TYR A 490 1.86 -13.88 0.27
C TYR A 490 3.22 -14.54 0.41
N ALA A 491 3.49 -15.22 1.54
CA ALA A 491 4.77 -15.83 1.84
C ALA A 491 5.17 -16.94 0.86
N GLN A 492 4.22 -17.59 0.19
CA GLN A 492 4.49 -18.62 -0.80
C GLN A 492 5.02 -18.08 -2.14
N ARG A 493 4.87 -16.79 -2.40
CA ARG A 493 5.40 -16.14 -3.61
C ARG A 493 6.92 -16.13 -3.57
N GLU A 494 7.53 -16.36 -4.74
CA GLU A 494 9.00 -16.43 -4.86
C GLU A 494 9.70 -15.09 -4.62
N ASP A 495 9.01 -13.98 -4.88
CA ASP A 495 9.50 -12.62 -4.71
C ASP A 495 9.32 -12.09 -3.27
N VAL A 496 8.67 -12.84 -2.36
CA VAL A 496 8.35 -12.39 -1.00
C VAL A 496 9.27 -13.01 0.04
N GLY A 497 9.84 -12.16 0.89
CA GLY A 497 10.61 -12.53 2.07
C GLY A 497 9.72 -12.69 3.29
N ALA A 498 9.55 -11.63 4.07
CA ALA A 498 8.76 -11.64 5.29
C ALA A 498 7.35 -11.09 5.09
N VAL A 499 6.37 -11.70 5.78
CA VAL A 499 4.97 -11.24 5.80
C VAL A 499 4.55 -10.98 7.24
N GLY A 500 4.01 -9.77 7.51
CA GLY A 500 3.56 -9.36 8.83
C GLY A 500 2.07 -9.07 8.90
N ALA A 501 1.50 -9.33 10.09
CA ALA A 501 0.12 -9.10 10.43
C ALA A 501 -0.13 -7.68 10.94
N LYS A 502 -1.39 -7.25 11.00
CA LYS A 502 -1.82 -6.03 11.68
C LYS A 502 -2.03 -6.30 13.16
N LEU A 503 -1.31 -5.57 14.02
CA LEU A 503 -1.39 -5.76 15.45
C LEU A 503 -2.05 -4.59 16.15
N TYR A 504 -2.83 -4.91 17.20
CA TYR A 504 -3.54 -3.94 18.03
C TYR A 504 -3.16 -4.06 19.50
N TYR A 505 -3.13 -2.94 20.19
CA TYR A 505 -3.19 -2.93 21.65
C TYR A 505 -4.55 -3.38 22.16
N GLY A 506 -4.63 -3.76 23.42
CA GLY A 506 -5.89 -4.16 24.06
C GLY A 506 -7.00 -3.10 24.04
N ASP A 507 -6.66 -1.83 23.87
CA ASP A 507 -7.59 -0.70 23.71
C ASP A 507 -8.07 -0.49 22.25
N LYS A 508 -7.70 -1.39 21.33
CA LYS A 508 -8.00 -1.38 19.90
C LYS A 508 -7.28 -0.27 19.12
N THR A 509 -6.25 0.33 19.66
CA THR A 509 -5.36 1.18 18.88
C THR A 509 -4.34 0.32 18.11
N ILE A 510 -3.89 0.84 16.96
CA ILE A 510 -2.92 0.15 16.10
C ILE A 510 -1.55 0.20 16.79
N GLN A 511 -0.95 -0.95 16.98
CA GLN A 511 0.43 -1.10 17.41
C GLN A 511 1.36 -1.24 16.19
N HIS A 512 0.99 -2.11 15.24
CA HIS A 512 1.79 -2.37 14.06
C HIS A 512 0.94 -2.39 12.77
N ALA A 513 1.43 -1.68 11.75
CA ALA A 513 0.93 -1.69 10.38
C ALA A 513 2.07 -1.49 9.36
N GLY A 514 3.17 -2.22 9.55
CA GLY A 514 4.43 -2.04 8.84
C GLY A 514 5.39 -1.12 9.58
N VAL A 515 6.67 -1.23 9.26
CA VAL A 515 7.78 -0.47 9.83
C VAL A 515 8.35 0.47 8.80
N VAL A 516 8.62 1.72 9.22
CA VAL A 516 9.27 2.77 8.43
C VAL A 516 10.69 2.99 8.97
N LEU A 517 11.68 2.95 8.08
CA LEU A 517 13.08 3.23 8.43
C LEU A 517 13.28 4.72 8.71
N GLY A 518 14.11 5.03 9.70
CA GLY A 518 14.38 6.39 10.12
C GLY A 518 13.30 7.04 10.98
N LEU A 519 12.13 6.40 11.18
CA LEU A 519 11.03 6.94 11.97
C LEU A 519 11.36 6.92 13.47
N GLY A 520 10.96 7.98 14.19
CA GLY A 520 11.07 8.11 15.63
C GLY A 520 12.34 8.83 16.10
N ALA A 521 12.46 9.00 17.43
CA ALA A 521 13.51 9.82 18.05
C ALA A 521 14.93 9.31 17.78
N HIS A 522 15.13 8.00 17.75
CA HIS A 522 16.43 7.38 17.51
C HIS A 522 16.83 7.29 16.04
N ARG A 523 15.95 7.65 15.12
CA ARG A 523 16.18 7.61 13.65
C ARG A 523 16.64 6.21 13.17
N THR A 524 16.14 5.17 13.80
CA THR A 524 16.36 3.77 13.39
C THR A 524 15.19 3.22 12.58
N ALA A 525 14.10 2.91 13.25
CA ALA A 525 12.86 2.42 12.66
C ALA A 525 11.68 2.61 13.61
N GLY A 526 10.47 2.72 13.06
CA GLY A 526 9.26 2.86 13.87
C GLY A 526 8.01 2.34 13.17
N HIS A 527 7.00 1.98 13.95
CA HIS A 527 5.73 1.48 13.44
C HIS A 527 4.90 2.57 12.78
N SER A 528 4.43 2.32 11.57
CA SER A 528 3.49 3.22 10.88
C SER A 528 2.11 3.20 11.54
N HIS A 529 1.38 4.31 11.48
CA HIS A 529 0.01 4.45 12.01
C HIS A 529 -0.14 4.14 13.51
N TYR A 530 0.97 4.12 14.25
CA TYR A 530 1.02 3.82 15.68
C TYR A 530 0.02 4.66 16.49
N GLY A 531 -0.74 4.02 17.39
CA GLY A 531 -1.71 4.66 18.27
C GLY A 531 -2.99 5.15 17.58
N GLN A 532 -3.17 4.93 16.29
CA GLN A 532 -4.42 5.25 15.59
C GLN A 532 -5.49 4.19 15.88
N HIS A 533 -6.78 4.59 15.83
CA HIS A 533 -7.88 3.67 16.05
C HIS A 533 -7.97 2.62 14.93
N ARG A 534 -8.38 1.37 15.25
CA ARG A 534 -8.47 0.26 14.29
C ARG A 534 -9.33 0.54 13.05
N ASP A 535 -10.35 1.41 13.19
CA ASP A 535 -11.25 1.76 12.09
C ASP A 535 -10.69 2.84 11.15
N ASN A 536 -9.48 3.36 11.44
CA ASN A 536 -8.82 4.29 10.56
C ASN A 536 -8.50 3.59 9.23
N LEU A 537 -8.74 4.28 8.11
CA LEU A 537 -8.43 3.78 6.77
C LEU A 537 -6.93 3.94 6.43
N GLY A 538 -6.21 4.74 7.20
CA GLY A 538 -4.83 5.13 6.90
C GLY A 538 -4.73 6.19 5.80
N TYR A 539 -3.50 6.67 5.59
CA TYR A 539 -3.20 7.58 4.51
C TYR A 539 -3.50 6.90 3.16
N MET A 540 -4.34 7.51 2.32
CA MET A 540 -4.76 6.96 1.03
C MET A 540 -5.25 5.50 1.08
N GLY A 541 -5.91 5.12 2.18
CA GLY A 541 -6.46 3.78 2.37
C GLY A 541 -5.43 2.70 2.75
N ARG A 542 -4.20 3.07 3.10
CA ARG A 542 -3.09 2.12 3.36
C ARG A 542 -3.34 1.09 4.46
N LEU A 543 -4.30 1.31 5.35
CA LEU A 543 -4.70 0.32 6.35
C LEU A 543 -5.76 -0.68 5.86
N CYS A 544 -6.11 -0.67 4.57
CA CYS A 544 -7.17 -1.49 4.00
C CYS A 544 -6.72 -2.44 2.88
N TYR A 545 -5.43 -2.43 2.50
CA TYR A 545 -4.89 -3.31 1.47
C TYR A 545 -3.48 -3.79 1.83
N ALA A 546 -3.08 -4.93 1.28
CA ALA A 546 -1.71 -5.44 1.46
C ALA A 546 -0.73 -4.58 0.68
N GLN A 547 0.45 -4.31 1.27
CA GLN A 547 1.43 -3.40 0.69
C GLN A 547 2.86 -3.84 0.98
N ASN A 548 3.78 -3.41 0.12
CA ASN A 548 5.19 -3.55 0.40
C ASN A 548 5.62 -2.56 1.47
N VAL A 549 6.45 -3.03 2.39
CA VAL A 549 6.98 -2.26 3.53
C VAL A 549 8.46 -2.56 3.74
N SER A 550 9.17 -1.67 4.40
CA SER A 550 10.59 -1.88 4.67
C SER A 550 10.85 -3.00 5.65
N ALA A 551 9.99 -3.16 6.66
CA ALA A 551 10.05 -4.26 7.60
C ALA A 551 8.68 -4.53 8.25
N VAL A 552 8.57 -5.70 8.88
CA VAL A 552 7.44 -6.13 9.72
C VAL A 552 7.98 -6.61 11.07
N THR A 553 7.12 -6.58 12.11
CA THR A 553 7.56 -6.92 13.46
C THR A 553 7.63 -8.42 13.71
N GLY A 554 8.66 -8.85 14.45
CA GLY A 554 8.81 -10.23 14.92
C GLY A 554 7.70 -10.71 15.86
N ALA A 555 6.84 -9.81 16.34
CA ALA A 555 5.68 -10.21 17.15
C ALA A 555 4.67 -11.09 16.38
N CYS A 556 4.62 -10.97 15.03
CA CYS A 556 3.90 -11.89 14.13
C CYS A 556 4.52 -11.77 12.73
N LEU A 557 5.50 -12.60 12.41
CA LEU A 557 6.26 -12.59 11.17
C LEU A 557 6.34 -13.99 10.57
N LEU A 558 5.81 -14.17 9.37
CA LEU A 558 5.90 -15.41 8.59
C LEU A 558 6.96 -15.27 7.49
N VAL A 559 7.79 -16.30 7.34
CA VAL A 559 8.81 -16.38 6.28
C VAL A 559 9.07 -17.83 5.88
N LYS A 560 9.51 -18.10 4.64
CA LYS A 560 10.05 -19.42 4.27
C LYS A 560 11.26 -19.75 5.15
N LYS A 561 11.31 -20.95 5.71
CA LYS A 561 12.44 -21.40 6.55
C LYS A 561 13.77 -21.33 5.79
N GLU A 562 13.76 -21.68 4.50
CA GLU A 562 14.92 -21.59 3.64
C GLU A 562 15.49 -20.17 3.58
N LEU A 563 14.62 -19.17 3.33
CA LEU A 563 15.03 -17.76 3.30
C LEU A 563 15.52 -17.26 4.67
N PHE A 564 14.88 -17.71 5.76
CA PHE A 564 15.35 -17.38 7.11
C PHE A 564 16.79 -17.82 7.32
N LEU A 565 17.11 -19.04 6.89
CA LEU A 565 18.46 -19.62 7.00
C LEU A 565 19.44 -18.97 6.01
N GLU A 566 19.01 -18.67 4.78
CA GLU A 566 19.83 -18.05 3.74
C GLU A 566 20.41 -16.70 4.19
N VAL A 567 19.60 -15.87 4.88
CA VAL A 567 20.06 -14.57 5.39
C VAL A 567 20.75 -14.67 6.77
N GLY A 568 20.96 -15.88 7.27
CA GLY A 568 21.66 -16.15 8.54
C GLY A 568 20.79 -15.92 9.79
N GLY A 569 19.46 -16.01 9.68
CA GLY A 569 18.53 -15.84 10.79
C GLY A 569 18.52 -14.43 11.38
N LEU A 570 18.06 -14.30 12.63
CA LEU A 570 18.14 -13.06 13.39
C LEU A 570 19.58 -12.81 13.87
N ASP A 571 20.07 -11.58 13.77
CA ASP A 571 21.39 -11.19 14.29
C ASP A 571 21.36 -11.15 15.83
N GLU A 572 22.05 -12.10 16.49
CA GLU A 572 22.09 -12.21 17.94
C GLU A 572 22.77 -11.01 18.63
N GLY A 573 23.45 -10.19 17.88
CA GLY A 573 23.94 -8.90 18.35
C GLY A 573 22.85 -7.83 18.57
N PHE A 574 21.61 -8.10 18.13
CA PHE A 574 20.38 -7.38 18.50
C PHE A 574 19.57 -8.28 19.42
N ALA A 575 19.85 -8.21 20.70
CA ALA A 575 19.30 -9.15 21.66
C ALA A 575 17.80 -9.00 21.89
N VAL A 576 17.24 -7.79 21.72
CA VAL A 576 15.83 -7.50 22.01
C VAL A 576 15.19 -6.61 20.95
N SER A 577 15.84 -5.51 20.56
CA SER A 577 15.25 -4.51 19.68
C SER A 577 15.89 -4.52 18.31
N LEU A 578 15.10 -4.14 17.27
CA LEU A 578 15.57 -3.97 15.89
C LEU A 578 16.07 -5.26 15.18
N ASN A 579 15.98 -6.41 15.81
CA ASN A 579 16.36 -7.71 15.22
C ASN A 579 15.46 -8.10 14.03
N ASP A 580 14.16 -7.85 14.14
CA ASP A 580 13.18 -8.05 13.08
C ASP A 580 13.38 -7.08 11.91
N VAL A 581 13.71 -5.82 12.22
CA VAL A 581 14.02 -4.81 11.20
C VAL A 581 15.32 -5.15 10.46
N ASP A 582 16.37 -5.52 11.20
CA ASP A 582 17.62 -6.01 10.64
C ASP A 582 17.40 -7.20 9.69
N PHE A 583 16.62 -8.17 10.15
CA PHE A 583 16.25 -9.35 9.36
C PHE A 583 15.52 -8.98 8.07
N CYS A 584 14.53 -8.11 8.15
CA CYS A 584 13.78 -7.64 6.99
C CYS A 584 14.66 -6.86 5.99
N ILE A 585 15.62 -6.06 6.47
CA ILE A 585 16.56 -5.35 5.59
C ILE A 585 17.46 -6.36 4.87
N LYS A 586 17.96 -7.42 5.56
CA LYS A 586 18.76 -8.48 4.93
C LYS A 586 17.98 -9.17 3.78
N LEU A 587 16.70 -9.48 3.99
CA LEU A 587 15.84 -10.02 2.93
C LEU A 587 15.73 -9.05 1.75
N ARG A 588 15.52 -7.76 1.99
CA ARG A 588 15.44 -6.75 0.92
C ARG A 588 16.76 -6.61 0.16
N GLN A 589 17.90 -6.70 0.82
CA GLN A 589 19.21 -6.68 0.14
C GLN A 589 19.43 -7.89 -0.79
N LYS A 590 18.72 -8.99 -0.55
CA LYS A 590 18.67 -10.16 -1.44
C LYS A 590 17.65 -10.01 -2.58
N GLY A 591 16.89 -8.92 -2.60
CA GLY A 591 15.88 -8.65 -3.62
C GLY A 591 14.45 -9.08 -3.25
N TYR A 592 14.23 -9.63 -2.05
CA TYR A 592 12.91 -10.03 -1.60
C TYR A 592 12.08 -8.85 -1.10
N LEU A 593 10.76 -8.92 -1.29
CA LEU A 593 9.78 -7.96 -0.79
C LEU A 593 9.32 -8.35 0.61
N ASN A 594 9.18 -7.39 1.50
CA ASN A 594 8.44 -7.57 2.75
C ASN A 594 7.02 -7.07 2.55
N VAL A 595 6.04 -7.84 3.03
CA VAL A 595 4.62 -7.55 2.84
C VAL A 595 3.93 -7.37 4.19
N PHE A 596 3.20 -6.27 4.34
CA PHE A 596 2.24 -6.08 5.41
C PHE A 596 0.84 -6.41 4.89
N THR A 597 0.11 -7.31 5.57
CA THR A 597 -1.30 -7.57 5.27
C THR A 597 -2.20 -7.10 6.41
N PRO A 598 -3.19 -6.22 6.13
CA PRO A 598 -4.12 -5.77 7.16
C PRO A 598 -5.25 -6.77 7.46
N PHE A 599 -5.24 -7.93 6.79
CA PHE A 599 -6.30 -8.93 6.87
C PHE A 599 -6.00 -10.05 7.86
N ALA A 600 -4.74 -10.21 8.28
CA ALA A 600 -4.35 -10.99 9.45
C ALA A 600 -4.31 -10.03 10.64
N GLU A 601 -5.27 -10.15 11.58
CA GLU A 601 -5.38 -9.26 12.72
C GLU A 601 -5.17 -10.03 14.03
N LEU A 602 -4.31 -9.50 14.91
CA LEU A 602 -4.08 -10.01 16.27
C LEU A 602 -4.05 -8.86 17.27
N TYR A 603 -4.36 -9.14 18.53
CA TYR A 603 -3.93 -8.31 19.64
C TYR A 603 -2.48 -8.66 20.01
N HIS A 604 -1.74 -7.67 20.47
CA HIS A 604 -0.41 -7.82 21.07
C HIS A 604 -0.36 -6.97 22.35
N PHE A 605 -0.35 -7.64 23.50
CA PHE A 605 -0.47 -7.02 24.81
C PHE A 605 0.89 -6.57 25.37
N GLU A 606 1.72 -6.00 24.51
CA GLU A 606 3.08 -5.55 24.78
C GLU A 606 3.25 -4.89 26.16
N SER A 607 4.44 -5.01 26.73
CA SER A 607 4.89 -4.39 27.97
C SER A 607 4.36 -5.00 29.28
N ARG A 608 3.55 -6.07 29.24
CA ARG A 608 3.13 -6.75 30.46
C ARG A 608 4.25 -7.57 31.07
N SER A 609 5.08 -8.22 30.23
CA SER A 609 6.17 -9.07 30.71
C SER A 609 7.48 -8.32 30.96
N ARG A 610 7.79 -7.28 30.19
CA ARG A 610 9.09 -6.58 30.24
C ARG A 610 9.05 -5.15 30.75
N GLY A 611 7.87 -4.49 30.73
CA GLY A 611 7.74 -3.05 30.95
C GLY A 611 8.30 -2.22 29.77
N LEU A 612 8.21 -0.90 29.83
CA LEU A 612 8.74 0.01 28.83
C LEU A 612 10.28 0.05 28.84
N ASP A 613 10.91 0.17 27.68
CA ASP A 613 12.37 0.29 27.52
C ASP A 613 12.86 1.76 27.65
N ASP A 614 12.19 2.57 28.49
CA ASP A 614 12.40 4.01 28.62
C ASP A 614 13.26 4.43 29.83
N GLN A 615 13.67 3.48 30.69
CA GLN A 615 14.40 3.77 31.93
C GLN A 615 15.47 2.72 32.25
N GLY A 616 16.56 3.17 32.89
CA GLY A 616 17.61 2.33 33.43
C GLY A 616 18.36 1.49 32.38
N GLU A 617 18.77 0.29 32.77
CA GLU A 617 19.56 -0.65 31.92
C GLU A 617 18.88 -1.01 30.60
N LYS A 618 17.55 -0.99 30.56
CA LYS A 618 16.76 -1.25 29.33
C LYS A 618 16.95 -0.12 28.31
N ALA A 619 16.88 1.14 28.75
CA ALA A 619 17.13 2.28 27.89
C ALA A 619 18.57 2.30 27.38
N GLU A 620 19.54 1.96 28.24
CA GLU A 620 20.94 1.85 27.82
C GLU A 620 21.15 0.76 26.76
N ARG A 621 20.54 -0.42 26.95
CA ARG A 621 20.55 -1.50 25.95
C ARG A 621 19.95 -1.02 24.64
N TYR A 622 18.75 -0.42 24.67
CA TYR A 622 18.09 0.09 23.47
C TYR A 622 18.94 1.14 22.74
N ASN A 623 19.62 2.02 23.48
CA ASN A 623 20.53 2.99 22.90
C ASN A 623 21.72 2.30 22.19
N ARG A 624 22.37 1.31 22.84
CA ARG A 624 23.47 0.53 22.23
C ARG A 624 23.01 -0.21 20.96
N GLU A 625 21.85 -0.87 21.00
CA GLU A 625 21.30 -1.57 19.85
C GLU A 625 20.94 -0.57 18.73
N SER A 626 20.40 0.61 19.08
CA SER A 626 20.12 1.68 18.13
C SER A 626 21.37 2.26 17.47
N GLU A 627 22.46 2.44 18.21
CA GLU A 627 23.75 2.89 17.68
C GLU A 627 24.33 1.87 16.72
N LYS A 628 24.39 0.58 17.14
CA LYS A 628 24.82 -0.54 16.30
C LYS A 628 23.99 -0.62 15.02
N PHE A 629 22.68 -0.43 15.10
CA PHE A 629 21.80 -0.49 13.95
C PHE A 629 22.09 0.65 12.96
N ARG A 630 22.23 1.89 13.46
CA ARG A 630 22.57 3.05 12.61
C ARG A 630 23.93 2.90 11.94
N GLU A 631 24.91 2.33 12.63
CA GLU A 631 26.21 2.06 12.05
C GLU A 631 26.13 0.98 10.95
N LYS A 632 25.49 -0.16 11.25
CA LYS A 632 25.33 -1.28 10.32
C LYS A 632 24.56 -0.90 9.06
N TRP A 633 23.52 -0.10 9.20
CA TRP A 633 22.57 0.25 8.12
C TRP A 633 22.65 1.71 7.69
N LYS A 634 23.79 2.35 7.89
CA LYS A 634 24.00 3.78 7.60
C LYS A 634 23.53 4.17 6.20
N GLU A 635 24.00 3.49 5.17
CA GLU A 635 23.68 3.78 3.77
C GLU A 635 22.17 3.58 3.48
N VAL A 636 21.56 2.56 4.06
CA VAL A 636 20.12 2.29 3.92
C VAL A 636 19.29 3.40 4.56
N LEU A 637 19.69 3.86 5.74
CA LEU A 637 19.00 4.95 6.45
C LEU A 637 19.19 6.31 5.76
N GLU A 638 20.38 6.58 5.19
CA GLU A 638 20.67 7.78 4.41
C GLU A 638 19.89 7.82 3.08
N ALA A 639 19.70 6.67 2.45
CA ALA A 639 18.86 6.55 1.25
C ALA A 639 17.36 6.80 1.56
N GLY A 640 16.95 6.61 2.82
CA GLY A 640 15.56 6.73 3.26
C GLY A 640 14.74 5.47 3.03
N ASP A 641 13.48 5.51 3.52
CA ASP A 641 12.54 4.40 3.35
C ASP A 641 11.84 4.51 1.99
N PRO A 642 11.97 3.53 1.07
CA PRO A 642 11.36 3.62 -0.26
C PRO A 642 9.82 3.59 -0.23
N TYR A 643 9.23 3.08 0.84
CA TYR A 643 7.77 3.00 0.97
C TYR A 643 7.18 4.16 1.78
N TYR A 644 8.03 5.11 2.21
CA TYR A 644 7.64 6.30 2.97
C TYR A 644 8.19 7.57 2.32
N ASN A 645 7.31 8.35 1.71
CA ASN A 645 7.71 9.52 0.93
C ASN A 645 8.50 10.53 1.79
N PRO A 646 9.60 11.12 1.30
CA PRO A 646 10.47 12.03 2.06
C PRO A 646 9.79 13.36 2.45
N ASN A 647 8.62 13.67 1.91
CA ASN A 647 7.79 14.81 2.32
C ASN A 647 7.06 14.59 3.66
N PHE A 648 7.00 13.35 4.15
CA PHE A 648 6.44 13.06 5.46
C PHE A 648 7.43 13.24 6.59
N SER A 649 6.89 13.57 7.76
CA SER A 649 7.66 13.71 8.99
C SER A 649 8.14 12.36 9.51
N LEU A 650 9.41 12.26 9.85
CA LEU A 650 9.97 11.13 10.57
C LEU A 650 9.77 11.21 12.10
N ASP A 651 9.15 12.27 12.59
CA ASP A 651 8.80 12.43 14.02
C ASP A 651 7.40 11.90 14.34
N ARG A 652 6.62 11.54 13.31
CA ARG A 652 5.23 11.13 13.43
C ARG A 652 4.95 9.93 12.54
N SER A 653 4.18 8.98 13.08
CA SER A 653 3.83 7.73 12.39
C SER A 653 2.55 7.81 11.54
N ASP A 654 1.92 9.00 11.44
CA ASP A 654 0.59 9.21 10.88
C ASP A 654 0.59 9.80 9.46
N PHE A 655 1.72 9.76 8.77
CA PHE A 655 1.91 10.34 7.42
C PHE A 655 1.63 11.85 7.37
N SER A 656 1.85 12.54 8.49
CA SER A 656 1.83 14.00 8.51
C SER A 656 3.00 14.59 7.75
N LEU A 657 2.79 15.75 7.13
CA LEU A 657 3.85 16.44 6.39
C LEU A 657 5.02 16.84 7.29
N LYS A 658 6.19 16.87 6.69
CA LYS A 658 7.40 17.46 7.27
C LYS A 658 7.21 18.99 7.35
N ILE A 659 7.30 19.54 8.56
CA ILE A 659 7.06 20.95 8.86
C ILE A 659 8.38 21.69 8.97
#